data_ef36f305e6d4a49440640e52c6484e93
#
_entry.id   ef36f305e6d4a49440640e52c6484e93
#
_cell.length_a   1.000
_cell.length_b   1.000
_cell.length_c   1.000
_cell.angle_alpha   90.00
_cell.angle_beta   90.00
_cell.angle_gamma   90.00
#
_symmetry.space_group_name_H-M   'P 1'
#
loop_
_entity.id
_entity.type
_entity.pdbx_description
1 polymer ?
#
loop_
_entity_poly.entity_id
_entity_poly.type
_entity_poly.pdbx_seq_one_letter_code
_entity_poly.pdbx_strand_id
1 'polypeptide(L)'
;LRCMLCCLMICTITIDARTVNDIYKRISAQVSLKVPGNQSRNYSLAFQGAVDDKGIYLLESEEKIPLIITERIERDNVKCVMVVSITALEDVYFNYQQQLKTGFRHNDCMFYLPGFWYSRNLRSPKGAPSFHISESWLVREDRLSSPLTGIFNQKDGRYMTVARKDDFQWDALATHQTGEIILSGKTSLGFTGFESHDGTSTLSFGFPYREAPKTYIRKLTLAPEVTSFQYLKKGETVLLTWEFIEGQATDYSDFICHTWEYCYDTYRPQPVKIPFSPEEIKGVLSNYFVESFVGDKALAYYSSPEMKVAACANMNVAEIGFVGRVLLNAFNAWEFGNENGRDDLAASSKKIFDSYLENGFTETGYLREWVNLENDSDVKEERPVHSIRRQSEGIYAMFHYLNYEQKYKRHHPDWEQRLKKMLDMFLQLQNPDGSFPRKFHDDFTVVDGSGGSTPSATLPLVMGYKYFKDKRYLSAARRTAEYLEKELISKADYFSSTLDANCEDKEASLYTATATYYLSLITNGTEHNHYASLTRKAAYFALSWYYVWDVPFAPGQMLGDIGLKTRGWGNVSVENNHIDVFIFEFADVLRWLSKEYNEPRFSDFAEVISTSMCQLLPYKGHMCGVIKVGYYPEVIQHTNWD
;
A
#
# COMPACT_ATOMS: atom_id res chain seq x y z
N LEU A 1 21.21 -40.79 -8.93
CA LEU A 1 21.38 -40.77 -7.46
C LEU A 1 22.55 -39.85 -7.12
N ARG A 2 22.32 -38.59 -6.89
CA ARG A 2 23.15 -37.69 -6.06
C ARG A 2 22.22 -36.67 -5.45
N CYS A 3 21.91 -36.86 -4.17
CA CYS A 3 21.29 -35.88 -3.30
C CYS A 3 22.16 -34.62 -3.27
N MET A 4 21.61 -33.51 -3.69
CA MET A 4 22.11 -32.20 -3.36
C MET A 4 21.38 -31.77 -2.08
N LEU A 5 22.03 -31.96 -0.93
CA LEU A 5 21.66 -31.34 0.34
C LEU A 5 21.87 -29.83 0.16
N CYS A 6 20.80 -29.08 0.03
CA CYS A 6 20.82 -27.65 0.34
C CYS A 6 20.95 -27.53 1.87
N CYS A 7 22.14 -27.18 2.34
CA CYS A 7 22.37 -26.72 3.70
C CYS A 7 21.55 -25.45 3.93
N LEU A 8 20.43 -25.59 4.62
CA LEU A 8 19.87 -24.48 5.42
C LEU A 8 20.92 -24.15 6.50
N MET A 9 21.73 -23.14 6.27
CA MET A 9 22.44 -22.49 7.37
C MET A 9 21.39 -21.72 8.19
N ILE A 10 20.77 -22.41 9.12
CA ILE A 10 20.16 -21.78 10.29
C ILE A 10 21.35 -21.23 11.09
N CYS A 11 21.65 -19.97 10.93
CA CYS A 11 22.53 -19.25 11.86
C CYS A 11 21.79 -19.18 13.19
N THR A 12 21.96 -20.19 14.03
CA THR A 12 21.63 -20.10 15.45
C THR A 12 22.61 -19.13 16.10
N ILE A 13 22.25 -17.85 16.11
CA ILE A 13 22.92 -16.88 16.98
C ILE A 13 22.49 -17.21 18.41
N THR A 14 23.30 -17.98 19.11
CA THR A 14 23.22 -18.11 20.58
C THR A 14 23.57 -16.75 21.17
N ILE A 15 22.56 -15.94 21.44
CA ILE A 15 22.73 -14.67 22.16
C ILE A 15 22.63 -15.04 23.67
N ASP A 16 23.69 -14.78 24.38
CA ASP A 16 23.96 -15.10 25.80
C ASP A 16 23.05 -14.26 26.75
N ALA A 17 22.80 -14.75 27.98
CA ALA A 17 21.97 -14.10 29.02
C ALA A 17 22.41 -12.68 29.43
N ARG A 18 23.52 -12.16 28.90
CA ARG A 18 23.96 -10.76 29.02
C ARG A 18 23.02 -9.76 28.38
N THR A 19 22.11 -10.18 27.52
CA THR A 19 21.39 -9.34 26.56
C THR A 19 20.16 -8.66 27.14
N VAL A 20 19.46 -9.17 28.13
CA VAL A 20 18.31 -8.46 28.76
C VAL A 20 18.81 -7.20 29.47
N ASN A 21 19.91 -7.30 30.21
CA ASN A 21 20.55 -6.14 30.86
C ASN A 21 21.06 -5.12 29.82
N ASP A 22 21.45 -5.56 28.63
CA ASP A 22 21.92 -4.66 27.57
C ASP A 22 20.75 -3.93 26.87
N ILE A 23 19.56 -4.53 26.82
CA ILE A 23 18.35 -3.84 26.34
C ILE A 23 17.97 -2.73 27.33
N TYR A 24 17.91 -3.02 28.64
CA TYR A 24 17.59 -2.00 29.66
C TYR A 24 18.53 -0.79 29.65
N LYS A 25 19.82 -0.97 29.32
CA LYS A 25 20.77 0.14 29.17
C LYS A 25 20.48 1.04 27.96
N ARG A 26 19.74 0.53 26.98
CA ARG A 26 19.41 1.24 25.75
C ARG A 26 18.00 1.84 25.76
N ILE A 27 17.17 1.46 26.74
CA ILE A 27 15.81 1.95 26.88
C ILE A 27 15.77 3.19 27.78
N SER A 28 14.97 4.15 27.37
CA SER A 28 14.49 5.24 28.23
C SER A 28 12.98 5.29 28.19
N ALA A 29 12.35 5.57 29.32
CA ALA A 29 10.92 5.66 29.47
C ALA A 29 10.50 7.01 30.04
N GLN A 30 9.32 7.47 29.63
CA GLN A 30 8.73 8.74 30.09
C GLN A 30 7.22 8.56 30.21
N VAL A 31 6.62 9.24 31.18
CA VAL A 31 5.18 9.41 31.27
C VAL A 31 4.83 10.90 31.33
N SER A 32 3.81 11.27 30.56
CA SER A 32 3.24 12.61 30.59
C SER A 32 1.88 12.56 31.27
N LEU A 33 1.64 13.45 32.22
CA LEU A 33 0.38 13.55 32.98
C LEU A 33 -0.33 14.84 32.62
N LYS A 34 -1.64 14.77 32.42
CA LYS A 34 -2.49 15.88 31.98
C LYS A 34 -3.56 16.19 33.03
N VAL A 35 -3.65 17.44 33.42
CA VAL A 35 -4.79 17.97 34.18
C VAL A 35 -5.64 18.79 33.20
N PRO A 36 -6.97 18.56 33.09
CA PRO A 36 -7.82 19.36 32.23
C PRO A 36 -7.63 20.85 32.42
N GLY A 37 -7.48 21.60 31.33
CA GLY A 37 -7.24 23.05 31.34
C GLY A 37 -5.76 23.48 31.52
N ASN A 38 -4.86 22.57 31.87
CA ASN A 38 -3.43 22.86 32.03
C ASN A 38 -2.59 22.18 30.95
N GLN A 39 -1.34 22.62 30.78
CA GLN A 39 -0.36 21.87 30.00
C GLN A 39 0.04 20.59 30.72
N SER A 40 0.40 19.53 29.96
CA SER A 40 0.92 18.31 30.55
C SER A 40 2.29 18.50 31.20
N ARG A 41 2.60 17.63 32.15
CA ARG A 41 3.93 17.52 32.75
C ARG A 41 4.56 16.20 32.37
N ASN A 42 5.84 16.24 32.01
CA ASN A 42 6.63 15.08 31.61
C ASN A 42 7.50 14.61 32.77
N TYR A 43 7.51 13.32 33.01
CA TYR A 43 8.29 12.67 34.04
C TYR A 43 9.17 11.58 33.40
N SER A 44 10.48 11.76 33.50
CA SER A 44 11.43 10.71 33.11
C SER A 44 11.37 9.57 34.12
N LEU A 45 11.43 8.34 33.63
CA LEU A 45 11.33 7.14 34.45
C LEU A 45 12.69 6.41 34.47
N ALA A 46 13.16 6.08 35.64
CA ALA A 46 14.38 5.30 35.86
C ALA A 46 14.03 3.87 36.27
N PHE A 47 14.76 2.90 35.74
CA PHE A 47 14.65 1.49 36.14
C PHE A 47 15.27 1.32 37.51
N GLN A 48 14.48 0.94 38.49
CA GLN A 48 14.95 0.46 39.78
C GLN A 48 15.24 -1.05 39.70
N GLY A 49 15.91 -1.61 40.69
CA GLY A 49 16.23 -3.06 40.70
C GLY A 49 15.00 -3.96 40.48
N ALA A 50 15.23 -5.20 40.12
CA ALA A 50 14.16 -6.19 39.94
C ALA A 50 13.26 -6.27 41.19
N VAL A 51 11.95 -6.19 41.01
CA VAL A 51 10.96 -6.24 42.10
C VAL A 51 10.79 -7.67 42.62
N ASP A 52 11.07 -8.67 41.76
CA ASP A 52 10.98 -10.11 42.12
C ASP A 52 11.99 -10.96 41.33
N ASP A 53 12.04 -12.24 41.70
CA ASP A 53 12.90 -13.26 41.05
C ASP A 53 12.49 -13.53 39.57
N LYS A 54 11.37 -12.96 39.10
CA LYS A 54 10.85 -13.11 37.73
C LYS A 54 11.32 -12.00 36.77
N GLY A 55 12.20 -11.09 37.27
CA GLY A 55 12.75 -10.01 36.44
C GLY A 55 11.77 -8.90 36.11
N ILE A 56 10.81 -8.63 36.98
CA ILE A 56 9.94 -7.45 36.89
C ILE A 56 10.70 -6.25 37.46
N TYR A 57 10.80 -5.18 36.68
CA TYR A 57 11.42 -3.93 37.06
C TYR A 57 10.37 -2.87 37.39
N LEU A 58 10.59 -2.12 38.45
CA LEU A 58 9.81 -0.92 38.77
C LEU A 58 10.42 0.28 38.05
N LEU A 59 9.57 1.08 37.41
CA LEU A 59 9.96 2.36 36.80
C LEU A 59 9.48 3.51 37.69
N GLU A 60 10.41 4.29 38.18
CA GLU A 60 10.14 5.41 39.09
C GLU A 60 10.65 6.72 38.51
N SER A 61 9.94 7.82 38.82
CA SER A 61 10.36 9.19 38.57
C SER A 61 10.93 9.79 39.84
N GLU A 62 11.78 10.81 39.67
CA GLU A 62 12.32 11.60 40.83
C GLU A 62 11.19 12.23 41.65
N GLU A 63 10.17 12.76 40.98
CA GLU A 63 8.96 13.26 41.61
C GLU A 63 7.93 12.14 41.75
N LYS A 64 7.20 12.11 42.86
CA LYS A 64 6.12 11.13 43.05
C LYS A 64 4.98 11.37 42.07
N ILE A 65 4.62 10.32 41.31
CA ILE A 65 3.51 10.33 40.37
C ILE A 65 2.37 9.41 40.84
N PRO A 66 1.10 9.63 40.44
CA PRO A 66 -0.04 8.82 40.86
C PRO A 66 -0.15 7.51 40.04
N LEU A 67 0.96 6.91 39.62
CA LEU A 67 1.03 5.68 38.82
C LEU A 67 2.06 4.71 39.42
N ILE A 68 1.76 3.43 39.34
CA ILE A 68 2.75 2.34 39.47
C ILE A 68 3.00 1.81 38.08
N ILE A 69 4.24 1.87 37.64
CA ILE A 69 4.65 1.39 36.32
C ILE A 69 5.68 0.28 36.50
N THR A 70 5.37 -0.90 35.99
CA THR A 70 6.28 -2.04 36.01
C THR A 70 6.53 -2.56 34.62
N GLU A 71 7.73 -3.08 34.39
CA GLU A 71 8.13 -3.64 33.11
C GLU A 71 8.81 -4.99 33.27
N ARG A 72 8.53 -5.90 32.36
CA ARG A 72 9.19 -7.21 32.23
C ARG A 72 9.58 -7.44 30.78
N ILE A 73 10.82 -7.86 30.56
CA ILE A 73 11.30 -8.32 29.27
C ILE A 73 11.47 -9.83 29.33
N GLU A 74 10.71 -10.52 28.48
CA GLU A 74 10.87 -11.96 28.23
C GLU A 74 11.61 -12.16 26.92
N ARG A 75 12.50 -13.13 26.89
CA ARG A 75 13.24 -13.45 25.69
C ARG A 75 12.92 -14.86 25.22
N ASP A 76 12.60 -14.98 23.94
CA ASP A 76 12.49 -16.25 23.22
C ASP A 76 13.45 -16.20 22.01
N ASN A 77 14.59 -16.90 22.13
CA ASN A 77 15.65 -17.06 21.12
C ASN A 77 16.05 -15.78 20.34
N VAL A 78 15.23 -15.29 19.43
CA VAL A 78 15.52 -14.16 18.51
C VAL A 78 14.67 -12.92 18.83
N LYS A 79 13.63 -13.10 19.66
CA LYS A 79 12.63 -12.08 19.93
C LYS A 79 12.66 -11.70 21.41
N CYS A 80 12.50 -10.41 21.69
CA CYS A 80 12.32 -9.89 23.04
C CYS A 80 10.92 -9.33 23.17
N VAL A 81 10.13 -9.90 24.06
CA VAL A 81 8.78 -9.40 24.37
C VAL A 81 8.87 -8.54 25.63
N MET A 82 8.42 -7.32 25.51
CA MET A 82 8.32 -6.35 26.60
C MET A 82 6.86 -6.21 27.02
N VAL A 83 6.58 -6.40 28.29
CA VAL A 83 5.26 -6.18 28.89
C VAL A 83 5.36 -5.06 29.91
N VAL A 84 4.60 -3.98 29.68
CA VAL A 84 4.50 -2.84 30.59
C VAL A 84 3.13 -2.86 31.24
N SER A 85 3.09 -2.72 32.57
CA SER A 85 1.86 -2.58 33.35
C SER A 85 1.82 -1.20 33.98
N ILE A 86 0.76 -0.43 33.72
CA ILE A 86 0.52 0.91 34.25
C ILE A 86 -0.73 0.88 35.11
N THR A 87 -0.60 1.05 36.42
CA THR A 87 -1.71 1.04 37.38
C THR A 87 -1.89 2.42 37.99
N ALA A 88 -3.10 2.95 37.98
CA ALA A 88 -3.42 4.25 38.56
C ALA A 88 -3.65 4.16 40.09
N LEU A 89 -2.95 4.99 40.85
CA LEU A 89 -3.16 5.21 42.28
C LEU A 89 -4.26 6.23 42.56
N GLU A 90 -4.49 7.13 41.62
CA GLU A 90 -5.54 8.16 41.61
C GLU A 90 -6.09 8.28 40.20
N ASP A 91 -7.22 8.96 40.02
CA ASP A 91 -7.77 9.26 38.70
C ASP A 91 -6.80 10.16 37.92
N VAL A 92 -6.39 9.75 36.72
CA VAL A 92 -5.33 10.39 35.94
C VAL A 92 -5.54 10.33 34.44
N TYR A 93 -5.11 11.36 33.72
CA TYR A 93 -4.92 11.33 32.28
C TYR A 93 -3.44 11.20 31.98
N PHE A 94 -3.07 10.18 31.21
CA PHE A 94 -1.67 9.85 30.96
C PHE A 94 -1.37 9.63 29.46
N ASN A 95 -0.10 9.80 29.12
CA ASN A 95 0.53 9.33 27.89
C ASN A 95 1.89 8.73 28.27
N TYR A 96 2.16 7.53 27.80
CA TYR A 96 3.39 6.78 28.09
C TYR A 96 4.22 6.61 26.82
N GLN A 97 5.53 6.84 26.91
CA GLN A 97 6.48 6.70 25.80
C GLN A 97 7.70 5.92 26.23
N GLN A 98 8.18 5.09 25.32
CA GLN A 98 9.51 4.50 25.41
C GLN A 98 10.34 4.76 24.16
N GLN A 99 11.66 4.76 24.36
CA GLN A 99 12.66 4.92 23.32
C GLN A 99 13.72 3.83 23.48
N LEU A 100 14.02 3.14 22.37
CA LEU A 100 15.07 2.12 22.34
C LEU A 100 16.17 2.57 21.36
N LYS A 101 17.36 2.89 21.91
CA LYS A 101 18.54 3.26 21.12
C LYS A 101 19.03 2.03 20.34
N THR A 102 19.14 2.18 19.01
CA THR A 102 19.61 1.09 18.14
C THR A 102 21.14 0.92 18.16
N GLY A 103 21.85 1.99 18.48
CA GLY A 103 23.30 2.07 18.31
C GLY A 103 23.71 2.32 16.85
N PHE A 104 22.77 2.52 15.93
CA PHE A 104 23.04 2.81 14.52
C PHE A 104 23.20 4.32 14.33
N ARG A 105 24.19 4.70 13.53
CA ARG A 105 24.35 6.09 13.12
C ARG A 105 23.18 6.49 12.22
N HIS A 106 22.48 7.57 12.55
CA HIS A 106 21.22 7.97 11.90
C HIS A 106 21.37 8.16 10.38
N ASN A 107 22.46 8.76 9.94
CA ASN A 107 22.74 8.98 8.52
C ASN A 107 23.02 7.70 7.72
N ASP A 108 23.27 6.58 8.39
CA ASP A 108 23.51 5.30 7.75
C ASP A 108 22.24 4.43 7.69
N CYS A 109 21.10 4.97 8.17
CA CYS A 109 19.86 4.22 8.31
C CYS A 109 18.84 4.52 7.21
N MET A 110 18.05 3.51 6.88
CA MET A 110 16.77 3.57 6.20
C MET A 110 15.67 3.19 7.20
N PHE A 111 14.53 3.88 7.10
CA PHE A 111 13.41 3.74 8.03
C PHE A 111 12.23 3.12 7.35
N TYR A 112 11.43 2.37 8.11
CA TYR A 112 10.29 1.65 7.59
C TYR A 112 9.11 1.73 8.57
N LEU A 113 8.02 2.34 8.10
CA LEU A 113 6.70 2.25 8.72
C LEU A 113 5.75 1.75 7.62
N PRO A 114 5.28 0.51 7.71
CA PRO A 114 4.56 -0.17 6.63
C PRO A 114 3.35 0.63 6.12
N GLY A 115 3.29 0.88 4.82
CA GLY A 115 2.20 1.63 4.19
C GLY A 115 2.25 3.16 4.38
N PHE A 116 3.26 3.68 5.07
CA PHE A 116 3.36 5.11 5.39
C PHE A 116 4.75 5.71 5.13
N TRP A 117 5.82 4.95 5.35
CA TRP A 117 7.19 5.45 5.24
C TRP A 117 8.15 4.40 4.70
N TYR A 118 8.89 4.76 3.64
CA TYR A 118 9.89 3.93 3.00
C TYR A 118 11.21 4.68 2.84
N SER A 119 12.30 4.09 3.34
CA SER A 119 13.63 4.70 3.35
C SER A 119 13.63 6.06 4.07
N ARG A 120 13.57 7.16 3.34
CA ARG A 120 13.53 8.53 3.87
C ARG A 120 12.41 9.37 3.28
N ASN A 121 11.53 8.79 2.49
CA ASN A 121 10.47 9.48 1.76
C ASN A 121 10.97 10.74 1.01
N LEU A 122 12.15 10.67 0.39
CA LEU A 122 12.78 11.84 -0.24
C LEU A 122 12.09 12.27 -1.54
N ARG A 123 11.24 11.44 -2.11
CA ARG A 123 10.43 11.77 -3.29
C ARG A 123 9.17 12.54 -2.92
N SER A 124 8.79 12.54 -1.67
CA SER A 124 7.59 13.20 -1.18
C SER A 124 7.71 14.72 -1.26
N PRO A 125 6.64 15.43 -1.65
CA PRO A 125 6.60 16.88 -1.65
C PRO A 125 6.52 17.43 -0.21
N LYS A 126 6.69 18.76 -0.07
CA LYS A 126 6.69 19.45 1.24
C LYS A 126 5.41 19.28 2.06
N GLY A 127 4.29 18.92 1.42
CA GLY A 127 3.01 18.70 2.09
C GLY A 127 2.77 17.26 2.55
N ALA A 128 3.76 16.36 2.39
CA ALA A 128 3.65 14.94 2.74
C ALA A 128 4.77 14.54 3.73
N PRO A 129 4.60 13.43 4.47
CA PRO A 129 5.62 12.93 5.39
C PRO A 129 6.95 12.67 4.69
N SER A 130 8.04 13.30 5.15
CA SER A 130 9.35 13.15 4.54
C SER A 130 10.49 13.66 5.43
N PHE A 131 11.71 13.23 5.14
CA PHE A 131 12.94 13.77 5.71
C PHE A 131 13.16 15.26 5.39
N HIS A 132 12.55 15.79 4.33
CA HIS A 132 12.59 17.24 4.05
C HIS A 132 11.91 18.09 5.13
N ILE A 133 11.01 17.48 5.92
CA ILE A 133 10.33 18.15 7.03
C ILE A 133 11.04 17.85 8.35
N SER A 134 11.35 16.59 8.63
CA SER A 134 12.00 16.16 9.86
C SER A 134 12.70 14.82 9.69
N GLU A 135 13.82 14.64 10.40
CA GLU A 135 14.53 13.38 10.53
C GLU A 135 13.95 12.47 11.63
N SER A 136 12.86 12.90 12.27
CA SER A 136 12.16 12.15 13.33
C SER A 136 10.67 12.18 13.07
N TRP A 137 10.02 11.01 13.13
CA TRP A 137 8.59 10.86 12.91
C TRP A 137 7.99 9.84 13.87
N LEU A 138 6.91 10.24 14.51
CA LEU A 138 6.02 9.39 15.30
C LEU A 138 4.66 9.36 14.62
N VAL A 139 4.10 8.19 14.48
CA VAL A 139 2.90 7.95 13.71
C VAL A 139 1.91 7.09 14.50
N ARG A 140 0.67 7.42 14.43
CA ARG A 140 -0.44 6.65 14.98
C ARG A 140 -0.51 5.28 14.31
N GLU A 141 -0.73 4.21 15.08
CA GLU A 141 -0.63 2.82 14.60
C GLU A 141 -1.62 2.49 13.48
N ASP A 142 -2.82 3.04 13.48
CA ASP A 142 -3.85 2.75 12.48
C ASP A 142 -3.54 3.28 11.06
N ARG A 143 -2.56 4.17 10.93
CA ARG A 143 -2.06 4.61 9.63
C ARG A 143 -1.16 3.58 8.96
N LEU A 144 -0.73 2.58 9.70
CA LEU A 144 0.24 1.59 9.26
C LEU A 144 -0.45 0.30 8.84
N SER A 145 -0.04 -0.27 7.73
CA SER A 145 -0.51 -1.58 7.27
C SER A 145 -0.13 -2.72 8.23
N SER A 146 0.85 -2.47 9.11
CA SER A 146 1.20 -3.27 10.28
C SER A 146 1.69 -2.33 11.37
N PRO A 147 1.27 -2.46 12.65
CA PRO A 147 1.68 -1.56 13.75
C PRO A 147 3.14 -1.84 14.17
N LEU A 148 4.06 -1.43 13.31
CA LEU A 148 5.49 -1.72 13.40
C LEU A 148 6.32 -0.54 12.91
N THR A 149 7.48 -0.33 13.53
CA THR A 149 8.58 0.51 13.00
C THR A 149 9.85 -0.32 12.87
N GLY A 150 10.57 -0.14 11.76
CA GLY A 150 11.85 -0.75 11.52
C GLY A 150 12.93 0.24 11.12
N ILE A 151 14.15 -0.02 11.55
CA ILE A 151 15.37 0.74 11.20
C ILE A 151 16.40 -0.24 10.64
N PHE A 152 16.80 -0.01 9.40
CA PHE A 152 17.81 -0.80 8.69
C PHE A 152 19.10 0.00 8.51
N ASN A 153 20.23 -0.56 8.93
CA ASN A 153 21.55 0.04 8.75
C ASN A 153 22.18 -0.45 7.43
N GLN A 154 22.27 0.44 6.46
CA GLN A 154 22.80 0.14 5.11
C GLN A 154 24.27 -0.31 5.10
N LYS A 155 25.05 0.04 6.12
CA LYS A 155 26.49 -0.26 6.13
C LYS A 155 26.83 -1.71 6.45
N ASP A 156 26.05 -2.28 7.35
CA ASP A 156 26.35 -3.61 7.88
C ASP A 156 25.18 -4.60 7.75
N GLY A 157 24.06 -4.15 7.18
CA GLY A 157 22.86 -4.98 6.96
C GLY A 157 22.08 -5.32 8.23
N ARG A 158 22.49 -4.80 9.40
CA ARG A 158 21.72 -5.02 10.63
C ARG A 158 20.43 -4.21 10.63
N TYR A 159 19.42 -4.76 11.26
CA TYR A 159 18.16 -4.05 11.47
C TYR A 159 17.60 -4.29 12.87
N MET A 160 16.74 -3.39 13.29
CA MET A 160 15.95 -3.51 14.50
C MET A 160 14.52 -3.06 14.23
N THR A 161 13.56 -3.83 14.75
CA THR A 161 12.13 -3.49 14.65
C THR A 161 11.47 -3.50 16.01
N VAL A 162 10.40 -2.71 16.15
CA VAL A 162 9.46 -2.78 17.27
C VAL A 162 8.04 -2.94 16.71
N ALA A 163 7.32 -3.92 17.21
CA ALA A 163 5.93 -4.20 16.83
C ALA A 163 5.03 -4.27 18.07
N ARG A 164 3.82 -3.73 17.96
CA ARG A 164 2.79 -3.88 18.98
C ARG A 164 2.20 -5.28 18.93
N LYS A 165 1.92 -5.88 20.11
CA LYS A 165 1.39 -7.26 20.23
C LYS A 165 0.04 -7.33 20.91
N ASP A 166 -0.53 -6.21 21.30
CA ASP A 166 -1.83 -6.18 21.98
C ASP A 166 -3.00 -6.40 21.01
N ASP A 167 -4.14 -6.79 21.55
CA ASP A 167 -5.38 -6.82 20.80
C ASP A 167 -5.93 -5.40 20.63
N PHE A 168 -6.21 -5.01 19.39
CA PHE A 168 -6.79 -3.72 19.05
C PHE A 168 -8.32 -3.85 19.01
N GLN A 169 -9.02 -3.28 19.98
CA GLN A 169 -10.46 -3.48 20.12
C GLN A 169 -11.28 -2.18 20.10
N TRP A 170 -10.69 -1.07 20.56
CA TRP A 170 -11.42 0.19 20.75
C TRP A 170 -10.68 1.36 20.16
N ASP A 171 -11.45 2.33 19.72
CA ASP A 171 -10.94 3.68 19.50
C ASP A 171 -11.96 4.70 20.01
N ALA A 172 -11.43 5.87 20.41
CA ALA A 172 -12.22 6.99 20.81
C ALA A 172 -12.41 7.95 19.63
N LEU A 173 -13.65 8.37 19.37
CA LEU A 173 -13.89 9.38 18.34
C LEU A 173 -13.10 10.65 18.67
N ALA A 174 -12.18 11.01 17.77
CA ALA A 174 -11.44 12.24 17.81
C ALA A 174 -11.76 13.04 16.53
N THR A 175 -12.14 14.28 16.70
CA THR A 175 -12.24 15.23 15.60
C THR A 175 -10.87 15.87 15.36
N HIS A 176 -10.62 16.47 14.19
CA HIS A 176 -9.35 17.11 13.80
C HIS A 176 -8.79 18.11 14.83
N GLN A 177 -8.35 17.60 15.98
CA GLN A 177 -7.71 18.38 17.04
C GLN A 177 -6.20 18.19 16.98
N THR A 178 -5.46 19.23 17.29
CA THR A 178 -4.00 19.23 17.36
C THR A 178 -3.54 19.67 18.76
N GLY A 179 -2.26 19.45 19.05
CA GLY A 179 -1.72 19.70 20.37
C GLY A 179 -2.06 18.60 21.37
N GLU A 180 -2.28 18.95 22.60
CA GLU A 180 -2.61 18.02 23.67
C GLU A 180 -4.13 17.80 23.76
N ILE A 181 -4.58 16.57 23.48
CA ILE A 181 -6.00 16.21 23.48
C ILE A 181 -6.33 15.20 24.57
N ILE A 182 -7.45 15.38 25.24
CA ILE A 182 -8.00 14.39 26.17
C ILE A 182 -9.02 13.57 25.40
N LEU A 183 -8.82 12.25 25.38
CA LEU A 183 -9.73 11.34 24.68
C LEU A 183 -11.08 11.26 25.39
N SER A 184 -12.16 11.25 24.61
CA SER A 184 -13.54 11.14 25.11
C SER A 184 -13.90 9.71 25.55
N GLY A 185 -13.05 8.73 25.24
CA GLY A 185 -13.24 7.31 25.57
C GLY A 185 -11.92 6.55 25.59
N LYS A 186 -12.03 5.22 25.69
CA LYS A 186 -10.85 4.34 25.63
C LYS A 186 -10.40 4.17 24.18
N THR A 187 -9.08 4.15 23.99
CA THR A 187 -8.45 3.66 22.75
C THR A 187 -7.56 2.47 23.05
N SER A 188 -7.33 1.62 22.08
CA SER A 188 -6.26 0.62 22.10
C SER A 188 -5.09 1.00 21.20
N LEU A 189 -5.19 2.13 20.49
CA LEU A 189 -4.17 2.63 19.58
C LEU A 189 -3.06 3.39 20.33
N GLY A 190 -1.85 2.99 20.05
CA GLY A 190 -0.65 3.71 20.42
C GLY A 190 0.00 4.43 19.24
N PHE A 191 1.27 4.66 19.35
CA PHE A 191 2.11 5.22 18.31
C PHE A 191 3.44 4.48 18.23
N THR A 192 4.05 4.57 17.06
CA THR A 192 5.38 4.04 16.81
C THR A 192 6.11 4.95 15.80
N GLY A 193 7.44 4.90 15.79
CA GLY A 193 8.23 5.72 14.89
C GLY A 193 9.72 5.66 15.18
N PHE A 194 10.44 6.60 14.62
CA PHE A 194 11.88 6.74 14.76
C PHE A 194 12.26 8.18 15.08
N GLU A 195 13.32 8.33 15.84
CA GLU A 195 13.86 9.64 16.22
C GLU A 195 15.39 9.64 16.08
N SER A 196 15.95 10.85 15.91
CA SER A 196 17.39 11.10 15.92
C SER A 196 17.79 11.73 17.25
N HIS A 197 18.65 11.07 18.00
CA HIS A 197 19.23 11.59 19.24
C HIS A 197 20.76 11.55 19.15
N ASP A 198 21.41 12.69 19.19
CA ASP A 198 22.87 12.83 19.09
C ASP A 198 23.48 12.05 17.90
N GLY A 199 22.79 12.08 16.76
CA GLY A 199 23.20 11.39 15.54
C GLY A 199 23.01 9.86 15.57
N THR A 200 22.33 9.33 16.59
CA THR A 200 21.98 7.91 16.72
C THR A 200 20.48 7.71 16.49
N SER A 201 20.12 6.67 15.73
CA SER A 201 18.73 6.30 15.52
C SER A 201 18.14 5.59 16.71
N THR A 202 16.90 5.95 17.01
CA THR A 202 16.12 5.45 18.15
C THR A 202 14.74 5.01 17.65
N LEU A 203 14.29 3.82 18.03
CA LEU A 203 12.90 3.39 17.92
C LEU A 203 12.11 4.05 19.04
N SER A 204 11.00 4.73 18.71
CA SER A 204 10.14 5.41 19.68
C SER A 204 8.72 4.86 19.54
N PHE A 205 8.09 4.52 20.65
CA PHE A 205 6.77 3.90 20.70
C PHE A 205 6.08 4.20 22.03
N GLY A 206 4.78 4.08 22.08
CA GLY A 206 4.04 4.39 23.29
C GLY A 206 2.53 4.30 23.16
N PHE A 207 1.83 4.80 24.21
CA PHE A 207 0.39 4.71 24.35
C PHE A 207 -0.16 5.80 25.28
N PRO A 208 -1.35 6.37 25.03
CA PRO A 208 -2.09 6.32 23.78
C PRO A 208 -1.37 7.06 22.64
N TYR A 209 -1.99 7.20 21.48
CA TYR A 209 -1.33 7.67 20.27
C TYR A 209 -0.76 9.10 20.34
N ARG A 210 0.32 9.29 19.59
CA ARG A 210 0.98 10.55 19.32
C ARG A 210 1.40 10.61 17.86
N GLU A 211 1.32 11.78 17.22
CA GLU A 211 1.88 12.06 15.91
C GLU A 211 2.76 13.30 15.97
N ALA A 212 4.01 13.19 15.57
CA ALA A 212 4.99 14.27 15.60
C ALA A 212 6.02 14.10 14.47
N PRO A 213 6.60 15.19 13.94
CA PRO A 213 6.36 16.61 14.26
C PRO A 213 5.09 17.18 13.63
N LYS A 214 4.43 16.37 12.79
CA LYS A 214 3.20 16.73 12.09
C LYS A 214 2.21 15.57 12.13
N THR A 215 0.93 15.91 12.07
CA THR A 215 -0.17 14.97 11.88
C THR A 215 -0.59 14.97 10.41
N TYR A 216 -0.69 13.80 9.80
CA TYR A 216 -1.25 13.66 8.46
C TYR A 216 -2.77 13.85 8.53
N ILE A 217 -3.32 14.75 7.71
CA ILE A 217 -4.76 14.98 7.62
C ILE A 217 -5.33 14.35 6.33
N ARG A 218 -4.76 14.72 5.19
CA ARG A 218 -5.12 14.21 3.87
C ARG A 218 -4.00 14.52 2.87
N LYS A 219 -4.15 14.11 1.63
CA LYS A 219 -3.18 14.38 0.56
C LYS A 219 -2.69 15.83 0.62
N LEU A 220 -1.36 15.98 0.68
CA LEU A 220 -0.64 17.27 0.72
C LEU A 220 -1.03 18.20 1.88
N THR A 221 -1.65 17.67 2.93
CA THR A 221 -2.06 18.46 4.09
C THR A 221 -1.56 17.83 5.38
N LEU A 222 -0.66 18.54 6.04
CA LEU A 222 -0.15 18.20 7.36
C LEU A 222 -0.58 19.27 8.36
N ALA A 223 -1.02 18.84 9.54
CA ALA A 223 -1.35 19.68 10.69
C ALA A 223 -0.20 19.68 11.72
N PRO A 224 -0.22 20.56 12.74
CA PRO A 224 0.66 20.44 13.89
C PRO A 224 0.58 19.09 14.59
N GLU A 225 1.56 18.79 15.43
CA GLU A 225 1.61 17.55 16.22
C GLU A 225 0.38 17.35 17.11
N VAL A 226 0.13 16.09 17.46
CA VAL A 226 -0.90 15.70 18.42
C VAL A 226 -0.32 14.76 19.47
N THR A 227 -0.72 14.96 20.73
CA THR A 227 -0.46 14.03 21.83
C THR A 227 -1.77 13.76 22.55
N SER A 228 -2.23 12.52 22.53
CA SER A 228 -3.48 12.15 23.19
C SER A 228 -3.23 11.68 24.62
N PHE A 229 -4.21 11.93 25.49
CA PHE A 229 -4.21 11.51 26.89
C PHE A 229 -5.45 10.68 27.18
N GLN A 230 -5.24 9.46 27.67
CA GLN A 230 -6.32 8.58 28.08
C GLN A 230 -6.56 8.66 29.57
N TYR A 231 -7.85 8.68 29.95
CA TYR A 231 -8.25 8.58 31.34
C TYR A 231 -8.03 7.17 31.87
N LEU A 232 -7.42 7.07 33.04
CA LEU A 232 -7.28 5.84 33.81
C LEU A 232 -7.81 6.09 35.24
N LYS A 233 -8.83 5.33 35.61
CA LYS A 233 -9.47 5.46 36.93
C LYS A 233 -8.58 4.81 37.98
N LYS A 234 -8.62 5.34 39.21
CA LYS A 234 -7.96 4.75 40.37
C LYS A 234 -8.19 3.25 40.48
N GLY A 235 -7.12 2.48 40.58
CA GLY A 235 -7.11 1.03 40.63
C GLY A 235 -7.21 0.30 39.29
N GLU A 236 -7.46 1.01 38.19
CA GLU A 236 -7.39 0.41 36.84
C GLU A 236 -5.94 0.21 36.41
N THR A 237 -5.73 -0.83 35.58
CA THR A 237 -4.43 -1.17 35.00
C THR A 237 -4.54 -1.30 33.49
N VAL A 238 -3.59 -0.73 32.77
CA VAL A 238 -3.36 -0.95 31.34
C VAL A 238 -2.14 -1.85 31.19
N LEU A 239 -2.27 -2.88 30.35
CA LEU A 239 -1.18 -3.74 29.92
C LEU A 239 -0.82 -3.41 28.47
N LEU A 240 0.46 -3.24 28.20
CA LEU A 240 1.00 -2.89 26.89
C LEU A 240 2.10 -3.89 26.54
N THR A 241 2.05 -4.45 25.34
CA THR A 241 3.01 -5.45 24.92
C THR A 241 3.66 -5.08 23.60
N TRP A 242 4.98 -5.02 23.58
CA TRP A 242 5.78 -4.82 22.37
C TRP A 242 6.74 -5.98 22.14
N GLU A 243 7.04 -6.27 20.90
CA GLU A 243 8.05 -7.26 20.51
C GLU A 243 9.15 -6.57 19.71
N PHE A 244 10.38 -6.84 20.08
CA PHE A 244 11.58 -6.36 19.40
C PHE A 244 12.24 -7.50 18.65
N ILE A 245 12.70 -7.20 17.43
CA ILE A 245 13.46 -8.13 16.60
C ILE A 245 14.75 -7.44 16.18
N GLU A 246 15.87 -8.09 16.44
CA GLU A 246 17.16 -7.74 15.88
C GLU A 246 17.54 -8.78 14.83
N GLY A 247 17.96 -8.34 13.66
CA GLY A 247 18.31 -9.24 12.58
C GLY A 247 19.30 -8.63 11.59
N GLN A 248 19.57 -9.41 10.55
CA GLN A 248 20.42 -9.01 9.45
C GLN A 248 19.73 -9.32 8.12
N ALA A 249 19.83 -8.42 7.16
CA ALA A 249 19.33 -8.55 5.80
C ALA A 249 20.41 -8.14 4.81
N THR A 250 20.35 -8.66 3.60
CA THR A 250 21.34 -8.37 2.54
C THR A 250 21.20 -6.97 1.99
N ASP A 251 19.96 -6.47 1.93
CA ASP A 251 19.62 -5.13 1.47
C ASP A 251 18.28 -4.68 2.09
N TYR A 252 17.85 -3.47 1.80
CA TYR A 252 16.60 -2.92 2.34
C TYR A 252 15.36 -3.66 1.82
N SER A 253 15.40 -4.19 0.59
CA SER A 253 14.31 -5.00 0.05
C SER A 253 14.15 -6.33 0.81
N ASP A 254 15.27 -6.99 1.12
CA ASP A 254 15.31 -8.22 1.92
C ASP A 254 14.82 -7.98 3.37
N PHE A 255 15.21 -6.84 3.95
CA PHE A 255 14.67 -6.40 5.25
C PHE A 255 13.14 -6.26 5.24
N ILE A 256 12.57 -5.65 4.18
CA ILE A 256 11.11 -5.56 4.03
C ILE A 256 10.47 -6.95 3.91
N CYS A 257 11.10 -7.88 3.15
CA CYS A 257 10.63 -9.27 3.07
C CYS A 257 10.53 -9.92 4.45
N HIS A 258 11.62 -9.90 5.22
CA HIS A 258 11.66 -10.48 6.57
C HIS A 258 10.63 -9.85 7.50
N THR A 259 10.47 -8.54 7.42
CA THR A 259 9.53 -7.79 8.27
C THR A 259 8.08 -8.12 7.90
N TRP A 260 7.76 -8.22 6.60
CA TRP A 260 6.41 -8.59 6.17
C TRP A 260 6.06 -10.04 6.58
N GLU A 261 6.97 -10.99 6.37
CA GLU A 261 6.77 -12.40 6.79
C GLU A 261 6.52 -12.48 8.30
N TYR A 262 7.28 -11.75 9.09
CA TYR A 262 7.06 -11.64 10.53
C TYR A 262 5.67 -11.10 10.88
N CYS A 263 5.24 -10.01 10.24
CA CYS A 263 3.92 -9.42 10.48
C CYS A 263 2.80 -10.39 10.07
N TYR A 264 2.93 -11.02 8.90
CA TYR A 264 1.97 -12.02 8.44
C TYR A 264 1.83 -13.18 9.43
N ASP A 265 2.94 -13.76 9.86
CA ASP A 265 2.94 -14.89 10.81
C ASP A 265 2.44 -14.49 12.22
N THR A 266 2.58 -13.22 12.58
CA THR A 266 2.07 -12.65 13.83
C THR A 266 0.56 -12.48 13.80
N TYR A 267 0.03 -11.79 12.78
CA TYR A 267 -1.39 -11.45 12.71
C TYR A 267 -2.23 -12.53 12.04
N ARG A 268 -1.66 -13.36 11.20
CA ARG A 268 -2.32 -14.48 10.47
C ARG A 268 -3.67 -14.06 9.90
N PRO A 269 -3.69 -13.05 9.02
CA PRO A 269 -4.93 -12.50 8.50
C PRO A 269 -5.73 -13.59 7.80
N GLN A 270 -7.02 -13.70 8.16
CA GLN A 270 -7.94 -14.65 7.57
C GLN A 270 -8.85 -13.94 6.55
N PRO A 271 -9.33 -14.63 5.51
CA PRO A 271 -10.31 -14.09 4.59
C PRO A 271 -11.50 -13.48 5.32
N VAL A 272 -12.05 -12.42 4.77
CA VAL A 272 -13.19 -11.73 5.36
C VAL A 272 -14.47 -12.44 4.94
N LYS A 273 -15.36 -12.68 5.90
CA LYS A 273 -16.69 -13.21 5.58
C LYS A 273 -17.53 -12.09 4.94
N ILE A 274 -17.86 -12.25 3.68
CA ILE A 274 -18.71 -11.33 2.94
C ILE A 274 -20.16 -11.80 2.94
N PRO A 275 -21.15 -10.87 2.96
CA PRO A 275 -22.57 -11.24 3.02
C PRO A 275 -23.17 -11.59 1.65
N PHE A 276 -22.37 -11.56 0.57
CA PHE A 276 -22.81 -11.75 -0.81
C PHE A 276 -22.21 -13.01 -1.41
N SER A 277 -23.00 -13.70 -2.24
CA SER A 277 -22.47 -14.77 -3.09
C SER A 277 -21.68 -14.19 -4.28
N PRO A 278 -20.75 -14.95 -4.89
CA PRO A 278 -20.10 -14.54 -6.11
C PRO A 278 -21.06 -14.19 -7.25
N GLU A 279 -22.19 -14.90 -7.35
CA GLU A 279 -23.26 -14.64 -8.33
C GLU A 279 -23.96 -13.31 -8.08
N GLU A 280 -24.23 -12.97 -6.83
CA GLU A 280 -24.80 -11.66 -6.47
C GLU A 280 -23.84 -10.52 -6.81
N ILE A 281 -22.53 -10.67 -6.49
CA ILE A 281 -21.49 -9.69 -6.83
C ILE A 281 -21.43 -9.46 -8.35
N LYS A 282 -21.33 -10.53 -9.12
CA LYS A 282 -21.32 -10.47 -10.59
C LYS A 282 -22.59 -9.83 -11.14
N GLY A 283 -23.75 -10.20 -10.60
CA GLY A 283 -25.03 -9.64 -11.01
C GLY A 283 -25.10 -8.13 -10.76
N VAL A 284 -24.70 -7.67 -9.57
CA VAL A 284 -24.70 -6.24 -9.19
C VAL A 284 -23.77 -5.45 -10.09
N LEU A 285 -22.54 -5.90 -10.30
CA LEU A 285 -21.54 -5.23 -11.15
C LEU A 285 -21.98 -5.21 -12.61
N SER A 286 -22.48 -6.33 -13.14
CA SER A 286 -22.97 -6.42 -14.52
C SER A 286 -24.14 -5.45 -14.79
N ASN A 287 -25.10 -5.36 -13.86
CA ASN A 287 -26.22 -4.44 -13.97
C ASN A 287 -25.75 -2.98 -13.90
N TYR A 288 -24.77 -2.69 -13.03
CA TYR A 288 -24.16 -1.35 -12.98
C TYR A 288 -23.52 -0.97 -14.32
N PHE A 289 -22.78 -1.89 -14.98
CA PHE A 289 -22.22 -1.64 -16.31
C PHE A 289 -23.30 -1.30 -17.33
N VAL A 290 -24.40 -2.06 -17.38
CA VAL A 290 -25.53 -1.76 -18.30
C VAL A 290 -26.15 -0.40 -18.02
N GLU A 291 -26.42 -0.08 -16.75
CA GLU A 291 -27.04 1.18 -16.35
C GLU A 291 -26.11 2.39 -16.55
N SER A 292 -24.80 2.21 -16.50
CA SER A 292 -23.81 3.28 -16.65
C SER A 292 -23.34 3.48 -18.09
N PHE A 293 -23.85 2.69 -19.03
CA PHE A 293 -23.45 2.78 -20.43
C PHE A 293 -23.93 4.09 -21.10
N VAL A 294 -22.98 4.81 -21.69
CA VAL A 294 -23.22 6.00 -22.51
C VAL A 294 -22.82 5.66 -23.95
N GLY A 295 -23.80 5.56 -24.82
CA GLY A 295 -23.57 5.07 -26.19
C GLY A 295 -23.92 6.07 -27.31
N ASP A 296 -24.36 7.26 -26.98
CA ASP A 296 -24.81 8.31 -27.93
C ASP A 296 -23.74 9.38 -28.19
N LYS A 297 -22.57 9.23 -27.61
CA LYS A 297 -21.43 10.15 -27.78
C LYS A 297 -20.44 9.64 -28.85
N ALA A 298 -19.55 10.53 -29.30
CA ALA A 298 -18.49 10.19 -30.25
C ALA A 298 -17.56 9.06 -29.76
N LEU A 299 -17.33 9.00 -28.45
CA LEU A 299 -16.74 7.84 -27.75
C LEU A 299 -17.78 7.28 -26.80
N ALA A 300 -18.11 6.00 -26.94
CA ALA A 300 -18.95 5.31 -25.99
C ALA A 300 -18.12 4.84 -24.77
N TYR A 301 -18.73 4.78 -23.59
CA TYR A 301 -18.04 4.42 -22.35
C TYR A 301 -19.02 3.98 -21.24
N TYR A 302 -18.49 3.43 -20.17
CA TYR A 302 -19.24 3.24 -18.93
C TYR A 302 -18.97 4.42 -17.98
N SER A 303 -20.00 5.16 -17.65
CA SER A 303 -19.90 6.38 -16.84
C SER A 303 -19.97 6.06 -15.35
N SER A 304 -19.32 6.89 -14.54
CA SER A 304 -19.60 6.98 -13.11
C SER A 304 -20.75 7.94 -12.87
N PRO A 305 -21.68 7.64 -11.93
CA PRO A 305 -22.73 8.59 -11.56
C PRO A 305 -22.15 9.81 -10.86
N GLU A 306 -22.72 10.97 -11.13
CA GLU A 306 -22.43 12.16 -10.33
C GLU A 306 -22.91 11.93 -8.89
N MET A 307 -22.02 12.07 -7.92
CA MET A 307 -22.33 11.95 -6.50
C MET A 307 -21.96 13.24 -5.77
N LYS A 308 -22.95 13.90 -5.21
CA LYS A 308 -22.75 15.18 -4.50
C LYS A 308 -21.83 15.11 -3.28
N VAL A 309 -21.63 13.92 -2.74
CA VAL A 309 -20.89 13.71 -1.50
C VAL A 309 -19.49 13.15 -1.72
N ALA A 310 -19.23 12.48 -2.80
CA ALA A 310 -17.98 11.77 -3.05
C ALA A 310 -17.25 12.31 -4.28
N ALA A 311 -17.02 13.59 -4.41
CA ALA A 311 -16.18 14.23 -5.43
C ALA A 311 -16.14 13.48 -6.76
N CYS A 312 -17.27 13.32 -7.42
CA CYS A 312 -17.45 12.28 -8.38
C CYS A 312 -16.99 12.56 -9.75
N ALA A 313 -16.76 11.47 -10.38
CA ALA A 313 -16.40 11.39 -11.77
C ALA A 313 -17.32 12.27 -12.62
N ASN A 314 -16.70 13.01 -13.49
CA ASN A 314 -17.40 13.76 -14.52
C ASN A 314 -18.06 12.77 -15.48
N MET A 315 -19.38 12.74 -15.52
CA MET A 315 -20.18 11.83 -16.36
C MET A 315 -19.93 11.99 -17.86
N ASN A 316 -19.34 13.09 -18.29
CA ASN A 316 -19.07 13.41 -19.69
C ASN A 316 -17.61 13.16 -20.08
N VAL A 317 -16.85 12.40 -19.29
CA VAL A 317 -15.44 12.12 -19.55
C VAL A 317 -15.23 10.65 -19.87
N ALA A 318 -14.60 10.39 -21.02
CA ALA A 318 -14.02 9.10 -21.34
C ALA A 318 -12.51 9.11 -21.03
N GLU A 319 -12.08 8.26 -20.11
CA GLU A 319 -10.69 8.12 -19.68
C GLU A 319 -10.16 6.72 -19.96
N ILE A 320 -9.05 6.62 -20.70
CA ILE A 320 -8.55 5.35 -21.23
C ILE A 320 -7.82 4.49 -20.18
N GLY A 321 -7.25 5.11 -19.19
CA GLY A 321 -6.49 4.45 -18.14
C GLY A 321 -6.80 5.02 -16.76
N PHE A 322 -6.00 4.69 -15.75
CA PHE A 322 -6.13 5.15 -14.37
C PHE A 322 -7.50 4.75 -13.78
N VAL A 323 -8.40 5.69 -13.50
CA VAL A 323 -9.72 5.40 -12.92
C VAL A 323 -10.72 4.93 -13.98
N GLY A 324 -10.73 5.59 -15.13
CA GLY A 324 -11.74 5.34 -16.18
C GLY A 324 -11.62 4.00 -16.88
N ARG A 325 -10.42 3.59 -17.29
CA ARG A 325 -10.10 2.30 -17.95
C ARG A 325 -11.14 1.83 -18.96
N VAL A 326 -11.62 2.74 -19.81
CA VAL A 326 -12.77 2.50 -20.70
C VAL A 326 -12.63 1.20 -21.51
N LEU A 327 -11.47 0.98 -22.16
CA LEU A 327 -11.26 -0.22 -22.97
C LEU A 327 -11.13 -1.50 -22.14
N LEU A 328 -10.54 -1.42 -20.93
CA LEU A 328 -10.46 -2.57 -20.04
C LEU A 328 -11.84 -2.95 -19.50
N ASN A 329 -12.64 -1.97 -19.12
CA ASN A 329 -14.02 -2.18 -18.70
C ASN A 329 -14.86 -2.77 -19.85
N ALA A 330 -14.66 -2.27 -21.06
CA ALA A 330 -15.33 -2.82 -22.26
C ALA A 330 -14.91 -4.28 -22.50
N PHE A 331 -13.62 -4.62 -22.36
CA PHE A 331 -13.16 -6.00 -22.47
C PHE A 331 -13.80 -6.89 -21.41
N ASN A 332 -13.78 -6.49 -20.14
CA ASN A 332 -14.38 -7.28 -19.06
C ASN A 332 -15.88 -7.52 -19.30
N ALA A 333 -16.62 -6.51 -19.74
CA ALA A 333 -18.03 -6.65 -20.07
C ALA A 333 -18.24 -7.49 -21.33
N TRP A 334 -17.35 -7.42 -22.34
CA TRP A 334 -17.37 -8.24 -23.53
C TRP A 334 -17.19 -9.72 -23.23
N GLU A 335 -16.13 -10.05 -22.49
CA GLU A 335 -15.83 -11.43 -22.10
C GLU A 335 -16.97 -12.00 -21.24
N PHE A 336 -17.34 -11.32 -20.18
CA PHE A 336 -18.42 -11.76 -19.30
C PHE A 336 -19.75 -11.90 -20.03
N GLY A 337 -20.09 -10.93 -20.89
CA GLY A 337 -21.33 -10.95 -21.69
C GLY A 337 -21.41 -12.17 -22.60
N ASN A 338 -20.34 -12.42 -23.36
CA ASN A 338 -20.30 -13.58 -24.27
C ASN A 338 -20.29 -14.93 -23.52
N GLU A 339 -19.64 -15.02 -22.38
CA GLU A 339 -19.55 -16.28 -21.63
C GLU A 339 -20.80 -16.59 -20.77
N ASN A 340 -21.61 -15.56 -20.45
CA ASN A 340 -22.78 -15.69 -19.57
C ASN A 340 -24.12 -15.35 -20.27
N GLY A 341 -24.13 -15.18 -21.60
CA GLY A 341 -25.35 -14.90 -22.36
C GLY A 341 -25.97 -13.53 -22.05
N ARG A 342 -25.14 -12.54 -21.68
CA ARG A 342 -25.54 -11.15 -21.45
C ARG A 342 -25.30 -10.33 -22.71
N ASP A 343 -26.22 -10.46 -23.69
CA ASP A 343 -26.14 -9.78 -24.98
C ASP A 343 -26.10 -8.24 -24.85
N ASP A 344 -26.71 -7.69 -23.80
CA ASP A 344 -26.69 -6.27 -23.46
C ASP A 344 -25.26 -5.77 -23.16
N LEU A 345 -24.49 -6.51 -22.40
CA LEU A 345 -23.07 -6.20 -22.12
C LEU A 345 -22.19 -6.37 -23.37
N ALA A 346 -22.40 -7.42 -24.11
CA ALA A 346 -21.66 -7.66 -25.36
C ALA A 346 -21.94 -6.54 -26.38
N ALA A 347 -23.19 -6.11 -26.53
CA ALA A 347 -23.57 -5.03 -27.45
C ALA A 347 -22.98 -3.68 -27.04
N SER A 348 -23.06 -3.30 -25.76
CA SER A 348 -22.47 -2.06 -25.27
C SER A 348 -20.95 -2.03 -25.41
N SER A 349 -20.29 -3.14 -25.10
CA SER A 349 -18.83 -3.27 -25.25
C SER A 349 -18.39 -3.18 -26.70
N LYS A 350 -19.10 -3.86 -27.60
CA LYS A 350 -18.83 -3.74 -29.06
C LYS A 350 -18.90 -2.28 -29.50
N LYS A 351 -19.92 -1.56 -29.09
CA LYS A 351 -20.08 -0.13 -29.43
C LYS A 351 -18.94 0.72 -28.87
N ILE A 352 -18.42 0.41 -27.69
CA ILE A 352 -17.25 1.09 -27.15
C ILE A 352 -16.03 0.84 -28.04
N PHE A 353 -15.71 -0.43 -28.36
CA PHE A 353 -14.58 -0.75 -29.24
C PHE A 353 -14.72 -0.11 -30.61
N ASP A 354 -15.90 -0.18 -31.25
CA ASP A 354 -16.14 0.42 -32.56
C ASP A 354 -15.92 1.94 -32.53
N SER A 355 -16.44 2.65 -31.51
CA SER A 355 -16.29 4.10 -31.36
C SER A 355 -14.83 4.52 -31.12
N TYR A 356 -14.07 3.72 -30.36
CA TYR A 356 -12.64 3.98 -30.13
C TYR A 356 -11.79 3.70 -31.36
N LEU A 357 -12.12 2.68 -32.16
CA LEU A 357 -11.43 2.43 -33.42
C LEU A 357 -11.58 3.62 -34.37
N GLU A 358 -12.77 4.24 -34.40
CA GLU A 358 -13.09 5.37 -35.26
C GLU A 358 -12.53 6.70 -34.74
N ASN A 359 -12.73 7.00 -33.45
CA ASN A 359 -12.51 8.34 -32.88
C ASN A 359 -11.50 8.39 -31.72
N GLY A 360 -11.03 7.22 -31.21
CA GLY A 360 -10.24 7.14 -29.99
C GLY A 360 -8.74 7.43 -30.16
N PHE A 361 -8.26 7.71 -31.37
CA PHE A 361 -6.83 7.95 -31.62
C PHE A 361 -6.55 9.40 -32.04
N THR A 362 -5.37 9.90 -31.64
CA THR A 362 -4.82 11.15 -32.15
C THR A 362 -4.37 10.98 -33.61
N GLU A 363 -4.03 12.08 -34.29
CA GLU A 363 -3.50 12.02 -35.66
C GLU A 363 -2.17 11.27 -35.73
N THR A 364 -1.33 11.39 -34.72
CA THR A 364 -0.07 10.63 -34.61
C THR A 364 -0.29 9.15 -34.34
N GLY A 365 -1.40 8.76 -33.71
CA GLY A 365 -1.82 7.38 -33.46
C GLY A 365 -1.73 6.93 -32.01
N TYR A 366 -1.51 7.84 -31.05
CA TYR A 366 -1.71 7.55 -29.64
C TYR A 366 -3.20 7.47 -29.30
N LEU A 367 -3.52 6.76 -28.21
CA LEU A 367 -4.89 6.82 -27.65
C LEU A 367 -5.15 8.19 -27.04
N ARG A 368 -6.34 8.71 -27.25
CA ARG A 368 -6.85 9.87 -26.52
C ARG A 368 -7.10 9.48 -25.08
N GLU A 369 -6.46 10.17 -24.14
CA GLU A 369 -6.42 9.73 -22.74
C GLU A 369 -7.57 10.25 -21.90
N TRP A 370 -7.96 11.49 -22.14
CA TRP A 370 -8.98 12.18 -21.35
C TRP A 370 -9.83 13.07 -22.28
N VAL A 371 -11.00 12.58 -22.64
CA VAL A 371 -11.88 13.24 -23.59
C VAL A 371 -13.11 13.76 -22.88
N ASN A 372 -13.35 15.08 -22.96
CA ASN A 372 -14.60 15.68 -22.51
C ASN A 372 -15.64 15.56 -23.63
N LEU A 373 -16.78 14.97 -23.30
CA LEU A 373 -17.88 14.66 -24.21
C LEU A 373 -19.15 15.51 -23.94
N GLU A 374 -19.03 16.65 -23.23
CA GLU A 374 -20.16 17.55 -22.98
C GLU A 374 -20.71 18.13 -24.26
N ASN A 375 -19.83 18.45 -25.20
CA ASN A 375 -20.21 18.98 -26.51
C ASN A 375 -20.09 17.89 -27.57
N ASP A 376 -21.20 17.42 -28.12
CA ASP A 376 -21.30 16.27 -29.02
C ASP A 376 -20.52 16.41 -30.35
N SER A 377 -19.97 17.59 -30.69
CA SER A 377 -19.36 17.86 -31.99
C SER A 377 -17.85 17.65 -32.05
N ASP A 378 -17.13 17.64 -30.93
CA ASP A 378 -15.66 17.58 -30.94
C ASP A 378 -15.12 16.55 -29.93
N VAL A 379 -14.48 15.53 -30.45
CA VAL A 379 -13.61 14.65 -29.65
C VAL A 379 -12.35 15.45 -29.30
N LYS A 380 -12.52 16.37 -28.36
CA LYS A 380 -11.43 17.23 -27.92
C LYS A 380 -10.75 16.67 -26.70
N GLU A 381 -9.48 16.36 -26.85
CA GLU A 381 -8.66 15.96 -25.73
C GLU A 381 -8.36 17.20 -24.86
N GLU A 382 -8.78 17.17 -23.59
CA GLU A 382 -8.53 18.29 -22.67
C GLU A 382 -7.09 18.37 -22.20
N ARG A 383 -6.35 17.27 -22.31
CA ARG A 383 -4.95 17.18 -21.85
C ARG A 383 -4.06 16.71 -22.99
N PRO A 384 -3.32 17.60 -23.66
CA PRO A 384 -2.44 17.25 -24.78
C PRO A 384 -1.13 16.56 -24.32
N VAL A 385 -1.09 16.04 -23.10
CA VAL A 385 0.07 15.37 -22.52
C VAL A 385 -0.29 13.91 -22.26
N HIS A 386 0.42 13.02 -22.93
CA HIS A 386 0.25 11.58 -22.74
C HIS A 386 0.98 11.09 -21.49
N SER A 387 0.43 10.04 -20.88
CA SER A 387 1.07 9.28 -19.81
C SER A 387 1.43 7.88 -20.32
N ILE A 388 2.68 7.48 -20.12
CA ILE A 388 3.10 6.11 -20.50
C ILE A 388 2.21 5.04 -19.85
N ARG A 389 1.75 5.26 -18.61
CA ARG A 389 0.85 4.36 -17.91
C ARG A 389 -0.50 4.25 -18.62
N ARG A 390 -1.17 5.38 -18.94
CA ARG A 390 -2.49 5.35 -19.62
C ARG A 390 -2.42 4.72 -20.99
N GLN A 391 -1.40 5.06 -21.79
CA GLN A 391 -1.17 4.42 -23.08
C GLN A 391 -0.97 2.92 -22.94
N SER A 392 -0.16 2.49 -21.94
CA SER A 392 0.09 1.08 -21.65
C SER A 392 -1.18 0.32 -21.23
N GLU A 393 -2.01 0.92 -20.38
CA GLU A 393 -3.29 0.32 -19.93
C GLU A 393 -4.28 0.16 -21.10
N GLY A 394 -4.31 1.12 -22.01
CA GLY A 394 -5.11 1.02 -23.23
C GLY A 394 -4.63 -0.11 -24.17
N ILE A 395 -3.32 -0.19 -24.43
CA ILE A 395 -2.73 -1.28 -25.24
C ILE A 395 -2.98 -2.64 -24.56
N TYR A 396 -2.80 -2.72 -23.26
CA TYR A 396 -3.07 -3.91 -22.46
C TYR A 396 -4.52 -4.40 -22.65
N ALA A 397 -5.49 -3.52 -22.54
CA ALA A 397 -6.91 -3.84 -22.74
C ALA A 397 -7.20 -4.33 -24.18
N MET A 398 -6.61 -3.67 -25.18
CA MET A 398 -6.76 -4.08 -26.58
C MET A 398 -6.16 -5.47 -26.84
N PHE A 399 -5.02 -5.83 -26.24
CA PHE A 399 -4.48 -7.18 -26.36
C PHE A 399 -5.34 -8.24 -25.70
N HIS A 400 -5.96 -7.94 -24.55
CA HIS A 400 -6.93 -8.85 -23.96
C HIS A 400 -8.10 -9.10 -24.90
N TYR A 401 -8.67 -8.04 -25.46
CA TYR A 401 -9.73 -8.15 -26.47
C TYR A 401 -9.29 -8.99 -27.66
N LEU A 402 -8.17 -8.69 -28.31
CA LEU A 402 -7.70 -9.43 -29.49
C LEU A 402 -7.35 -10.88 -29.19
N ASN A 403 -6.75 -11.18 -28.04
CA ASN A 403 -6.46 -12.56 -27.64
C ASN A 403 -7.75 -13.36 -27.41
N TYR A 404 -8.76 -12.74 -26.80
CA TYR A 404 -10.07 -13.36 -26.63
C TYR A 404 -10.74 -13.63 -27.98
N GLU A 405 -10.75 -12.66 -28.88
CA GLU A 405 -11.32 -12.78 -30.21
C GLU A 405 -10.60 -13.87 -31.05
N GLN A 406 -9.27 -13.92 -30.98
CA GLN A 406 -8.47 -14.94 -31.65
C GLN A 406 -8.81 -16.37 -31.16
N LYS A 407 -9.08 -16.56 -29.85
CA LYS A 407 -9.54 -17.84 -29.28
C LYS A 407 -10.80 -18.34 -29.96
N TYR A 408 -11.66 -17.44 -30.41
CA TYR A 408 -12.90 -17.73 -31.15
C TYR A 408 -12.75 -17.57 -32.68
N LYS A 409 -11.52 -17.46 -33.20
CA LYS A 409 -11.20 -17.31 -34.63
C LYS A 409 -11.79 -16.06 -35.28
N ARG A 410 -11.99 -15.01 -34.50
CA ARG A 410 -12.39 -13.67 -34.96
C ARG A 410 -11.15 -12.79 -35.08
N HIS A 411 -11.01 -12.09 -36.21
CA HIS A 411 -9.83 -11.27 -36.52
C HIS A 411 -10.24 -9.82 -36.69
N HIS A 412 -9.40 -8.91 -36.20
CA HIS A 412 -9.61 -7.48 -36.22
C HIS A 412 -8.37 -6.74 -36.77
N PRO A 413 -8.13 -6.79 -38.12
CA PRO A 413 -6.91 -6.22 -38.71
C PRO A 413 -6.67 -4.74 -38.41
N ASP A 414 -7.76 -3.96 -38.32
CA ASP A 414 -7.66 -2.52 -38.00
C ASP A 414 -7.14 -2.27 -36.60
N TRP A 415 -7.60 -3.04 -35.61
CA TRP A 415 -7.08 -3.01 -34.25
C TRP A 415 -5.62 -3.50 -34.18
N GLU A 416 -5.28 -4.58 -34.89
CA GLU A 416 -3.90 -5.10 -34.96
C GLU A 416 -2.95 -4.05 -35.55
N GLN A 417 -3.38 -3.33 -36.60
CA GLN A 417 -2.59 -2.24 -37.19
C GLN A 417 -2.37 -1.08 -36.21
N ARG A 418 -3.42 -0.65 -35.49
CA ARG A 418 -3.32 0.38 -34.46
C ARG A 418 -2.35 -0.01 -33.36
N LEU A 419 -2.48 -1.21 -32.81
CA LEU A 419 -1.59 -1.73 -31.77
C LEU A 419 -0.13 -1.80 -32.21
N LYS A 420 0.12 -2.32 -33.43
CA LYS A 420 1.47 -2.39 -33.95
C LYS A 420 2.10 -1.01 -34.10
N LYS A 421 1.35 -0.01 -34.59
CA LYS A 421 1.80 1.37 -34.67
C LYS A 421 2.17 1.91 -33.29
N MET A 422 1.31 1.72 -32.26
CA MET A 422 1.59 2.17 -30.90
C MET A 422 2.83 1.51 -30.31
N LEU A 423 3.01 0.23 -30.51
CA LEU A 423 4.21 -0.49 -30.02
C LEU A 423 5.48 0.00 -30.73
N ASP A 424 5.42 0.27 -32.02
CA ASP A 424 6.55 0.84 -32.76
C ASP A 424 6.88 2.27 -32.26
N MET A 425 5.88 3.05 -31.85
CA MET A 425 6.08 4.36 -31.19
C MET A 425 6.71 4.18 -29.79
N PHE A 426 6.33 3.14 -29.03
CA PHE A 426 6.98 2.82 -27.76
C PHE A 426 8.46 2.50 -27.93
N LEU A 427 8.85 1.77 -29.01
CA LEU A 427 10.26 1.52 -29.31
C LEU A 427 11.06 2.80 -29.54
N GLN A 428 10.43 3.84 -30.11
CA GLN A 428 11.07 5.15 -30.33
C GLN A 428 11.13 5.98 -29.04
N LEU A 429 10.14 5.84 -28.15
CA LEU A 429 10.05 6.60 -26.90
C LEU A 429 10.96 6.04 -25.80
N GLN A 430 11.35 4.76 -25.88
CA GLN A 430 12.19 4.10 -24.87
C GLN A 430 13.58 4.74 -24.79
N ASN A 431 13.99 5.15 -23.60
CA ASN A 431 15.32 5.67 -23.34
C ASN A 431 16.42 4.59 -23.49
N PRO A 432 17.68 4.98 -23.72
CA PRO A 432 18.80 4.03 -23.83
C PRO A 432 19.00 3.14 -22.59
N ASP A 433 18.66 3.63 -21.40
CA ASP A 433 18.73 2.87 -20.13
C ASP A 433 17.55 1.91 -19.92
N GLY A 434 16.62 1.85 -20.86
CA GLY A 434 15.44 1.00 -20.81
C GLY A 434 14.21 1.63 -20.17
N SER A 435 14.33 2.81 -19.57
CA SER A 435 13.21 3.54 -18.98
C SER A 435 12.29 4.15 -20.03
N PHE A 436 11.11 4.56 -19.56
CA PHE A 436 10.18 5.37 -20.33
C PHE A 436 9.91 6.69 -19.60
N PRO A 437 9.73 7.82 -20.33
CA PRO A 437 9.27 9.04 -19.71
C PRO A 437 7.87 8.85 -19.14
N ARG A 438 7.60 9.42 -17.97
CA ARG A 438 6.29 9.36 -17.33
C ARG A 438 5.23 10.09 -18.14
N LYS A 439 5.60 11.29 -18.69
CA LYS A 439 4.70 12.13 -19.48
C LYS A 439 5.42 12.71 -20.69
N PHE A 440 4.73 12.78 -21.82
CA PHE A 440 5.27 13.22 -23.10
C PHE A 440 4.16 13.78 -24.00
N HIS A 441 4.54 14.52 -25.05
CA HIS A 441 3.65 15.02 -26.10
C HIS A 441 3.60 14.11 -27.32
N ASP A 442 2.64 14.32 -28.21
CA ASP A 442 2.47 13.58 -29.48
C ASP A 442 3.72 13.57 -30.35
N ASP A 443 4.57 14.58 -30.28
CA ASP A 443 5.85 14.71 -30.99
C ASP A 443 7.04 14.09 -30.25
N PHE A 444 6.78 13.29 -29.22
CA PHE A 444 7.78 12.67 -28.33
C PHE A 444 8.53 13.64 -27.39
N THR A 445 8.18 14.92 -27.38
CA THR A 445 8.76 15.85 -26.42
C THR A 445 8.44 15.42 -24.98
N VAL A 446 9.49 15.23 -24.17
CA VAL A 446 9.35 14.77 -22.79
C VAL A 446 8.90 15.91 -21.88
N VAL A 447 7.82 15.68 -21.13
CA VAL A 447 7.28 16.61 -20.11
C VAL A 447 7.76 16.22 -18.71
N ASP A 448 7.78 14.91 -18.43
CA ASP A 448 8.28 14.34 -17.16
C ASP A 448 9.10 13.10 -17.48
N GLY A 449 10.40 13.20 -17.30
CA GLY A 449 11.36 12.14 -17.59
C GLY A 449 11.55 11.12 -16.47
N SER A 450 10.80 11.23 -15.35
CA SER A 450 10.90 10.24 -14.27
C SER A 450 10.50 8.84 -14.74
N GLY A 451 11.34 7.84 -14.46
CA GLY A 451 11.20 6.48 -14.98
C GLY A 451 10.28 5.56 -14.16
N GLY A 452 9.64 6.08 -13.10
CA GLY A 452 8.87 5.26 -12.16
C GLY A 452 7.64 4.56 -12.74
N SER A 453 7.07 5.09 -13.84
CA SER A 453 5.96 4.45 -14.57
C SER A 453 6.42 3.44 -15.64
N THR A 454 7.72 3.23 -15.82
CA THR A 454 8.28 2.26 -16.78
C THR A 454 7.69 0.84 -16.65
N PRO A 455 7.38 0.32 -15.44
CA PRO A 455 6.83 -1.03 -15.31
C PRO A 455 5.54 -1.23 -16.11
N SER A 456 4.70 -0.21 -16.24
CA SER A 456 3.45 -0.31 -17.01
C SER A 456 3.70 -0.59 -18.51
N ALA A 457 4.78 -0.06 -19.08
CA ALA A 457 5.13 -0.25 -20.49
C ALA A 457 5.69 -1.64 -20.81
N THR A 458 6.21 -2.35 -19.81
CA THR A 458 6.72 -3.72 -19.99
C THR A 458 5.62 -4.68 -20.44
N LEU A 459 4.42 -4.54 -19.86
CA LEU A 459 3.27 -5.44 -20.14
C LEU A 459 2.90 -5.46 -21.63
N PRO A 460 2.58 -4.32 -22.28
CA PRO A 460 2.23 -4.30 -23.68
C PRO A 460 3.38 -4.74 -24.60
N LEU A 461 4.64 -4.52 -24.21
CA LEU A 461 5.79 -5.02 -24.98
C LEU A 461 5.88 -6.54 -24.96
N VAL A 462 5.68 -7.17 -23.79
CA VAL A 462 5.61 -8.63 -23.66
C VAL A 462 4.42 -9.20 -24.43
N MET A 463 3.24 -8.59 -24.29
CA MET A 463 2.02 -9.02 -25.00
C MET A 463 2.20 -8.87 -26.51
N GLY A 464 2.79 -7.77 -26.98
CA GLY A 464 3.10 -7.51 -28.37
C GLY A 464 4.06 -8.56 -28.97
N TYR A 465 5.11 -8.92 -28.24
CA TYR A 465 5.99 -10.02 -28.63
C TYR A 465 5.22 -11.35 -28.72
N LYS A 466 4.40 -11.64 -27.73
CA LYS A 466 3.62 -12.89 -27.71
C LYS A 466 2.62 -12.97 -28.86
N TYR A 467 1.98 -11.85 -29.20
CA TYR A 467 0.97 -11.77 -30.26
C TYR A 467 1.58 -11.74 -31.66
N PHE A 468 2.46 -10.76 -31.93
CA PHE A 468 3.04 -10.50 -33.26
C PHE A 468 4.30 -11.31 -33.57
N LYS A 469 4.92 -11.96 -32.56
CA LYS A 469 6.22 -12.68 -32.67
C LYS A 469 7.40 -11.77 -33.06
N ASP A 470 7.26 -10.45 -32.90
CA ASP A 470 8.31 -9.49 -33.22
C ASP A 470 9.32 -9.38 -32.04
N LYS A 471 10.54 -9.82 -32.29
CA LYS A 471 11.62 -9.84 -31.29
C LYS A 471 12.07 -8.45 -30.81
N ARG A 472 11.74 -7.37 -31.56
CA ARG A 472 12.05 -6.00 -31.14
C ARG A 472 11.34 -5.65 -29.83
N TYR A 473 10.07 -6.10 -29.69
CA TYR A 473 9.28 -5.89 -28.47
C TYR A 473 9.84 -6.67 -27.28
N LEU A 474 10.29 -7.90 -27.48
CA LEU A 474 10.96 -8.68 -26.42
C LEU A 474 12.27 -8.01 -25.99
N SER A 475 13.07 -7.54 -26.94
CA SER A 475 14.31 -6.82 -26.63
C SER A 475 14.04 -5.54 -25.82
N ALA A 476 12.99 -4.79 -26.19
CA ALA A 476 12.58 -3.61 -25.44
C ALA A 476 12.09 -3.97 -24.02
N ALA A 477 11.29 -5.03 -23.88
CA ALA A 477 10.82 -5.51 -22.56
C ALA A 477 11.97 -5.98 -21.66
N ARG A 478 13.01 -6.60 -22.21
CA ARG A 478 14.22 -6.96 -21.46
C ARG A 478 14.98 -5.72 -20.96
N ARG A 479 15.10 -4.69 -21.79
CA ARG A 479 15.72 -3.42 -21.35
C ARG A 479 14.90 -2.74 -20.26
N THR A 480 13.54 -2.80 -20.31
CA THR A 480 12.76 -2.31 -19.16
C THR A 480 13.09 -3.09 -17.90
N ALA A 481 13.20 -4.43 -17.97
CA ALA A 481 13.52 -5.24 -16.80
C ALA A 481 14.89 -4.90 -16.18
N GLU A 482 15.91 -4.64 -17.00
CA GLU A 482 17.22 -4.18 -16.53
C GLU A 482 17.11 -2.85 -15.76
N TYR A 483 16.29 -1.92 -16.27
CA TYR A 483 16.00 -0.66 -15.57
C TYR A 483 15.25 -0.90 -14.25
N LEU A 484 14.19 -1.74 -14.28
CA LEU A 484 13.41 -2.05 -13.08
C LEU A 484 14.25 -2.69 -11.99
N GLU A 485 15.10 -3.64 -12.35
CA GLU A 485 16.02 -4.28 -11.41
C GLU A 485 16.96 -3.27 -10.76
N LYS A 486 17.62 -2.45 -11.59
CA LYS A 486 18.67 -1.52 -11.13
C LYS A 486 18.11 -0.33 -10.35
N GLU A 487 17.01 0.26 -10.81
CA GLU A 487 16.55 1.55 -10.31
C GLU A 487 15.38 1.43 -9.31
N LEU A 488 14.54 0.40 -9.41
CA LEU A 488 13.39 0.20 -8.53
C LEU A 488 13.63 -0.93 -7.53
N ILE A 489 13.87 -2.16 -8.01
CA ILE A 489 13.86 -3.36 -7.16
C ILE A 489 15.05 -3.41 -6.22
N SER A 490 16.28 -3.21 -6.75
CA SER A 490 17.50 -3.25 -5.93
C SER A 490 17.58 -2.12 -4.91
N LYS A 491 16.93 -0.99 -5.20
CA LYS A 491 16.87 0.17 -4.29
C LYS A 491 15.65 0.13 -3.38
N ALA A 492 14.68 -0.75 -3.63
CA ALA A 492 13.34 -0.74 -3.06
C ALA A 492 12.69 0.65 -3.14
N ASP A 493 12.81 1.30 -4.32
CA ASP A 493 12.36 2.66 -4.60
C ASP A 493 11.32 2.62 -5.72
N TYR A 494 10.05 2.41 -5.35
CA TYR A 494 8.92 2.28 -6.26
C TYR A 494 8.08 3.55 -6.20
N PHE A 495 8.00 4.29 -7.31
CA PHE A 495 7.47 5.64 -7.33
C PHE A 495 6.77 6.01 -8.63
N SER A 496 6.00 7.09 -8.59
CA SER A 496 5.45 7.80 -9.77
C SER A 496 4.58 6.96 -10.70
N SER A 497 3.95 5.90 -10.21
CA SER A 497 2.95 5.17 -11.00
C SER A 497 1.56 5.79 -10.91
N THR A 498 1.22 6.38 -9.77
CA THR A 498 0.05 7.28 -9.68
C THR A 498 0.25 8.49 -10.59
N LEU A 499 -0.81 8.93 -11.26
CA LEU A 499 -0.70 9.99 -12.28
C LEU A 499 -0.48 11.38 -11.70
N ASP A 500 -0.86 11.58 -10.47
CA ASP A 500 -0.91 12.86 -9.76
C ASP A 500 0.07 12.99 -8.59
N ALA A 501 0.88 11.96 -8.34
CA ALA A 501 1.91 11.92 -7.31
C ALA A 501 3.26 11.48 -7.87
N ASN A 502 4.35 11.89 -7.22
CA ASN A 502 5.72 11.49 -7.59
C ASN A 502 6.48 10.87 -6.39
N CYS A 503 5.76 10.48 -5.37
CA CYS A 503 6.30 9.80 -4.19
C CYS A 503 6.34 8.27 -4.38
N GLU A 504 6.78 7.58 -3.36
CA GLU A 504 6.66 6.14 -3.22
C GLU A 504 5.18 5.75 -3.23
N ASP A 505 4.82 4.77 -4.07
CA ASP A 505 3.43 4.35 -4.22
C ASP A 505 3.27 2.83 -4.40
N LYS A 506 2.11 2.33 -3.95
CA LYS A 506 1.72 0.93 -4.08
C LYS A 506 1.67 0.49 -5.54
N GLU A 507 1.10 1.32 -6.41
CA GLU A 507 0.85 0.96 -7.80
C GLU A 507 2.15 0.72 -8.57
N ALA A 508 3.21 1.50 -8.29
CA ALA A 508 4.52 1.27 -8.89
C ALA A 508 5.07 -0.12 -8.55
N SER A 509 4.88 -0.57 -7.32
CA SER A 509 5.31 -1.92 -6.91
C SER A 509 4.43 -3.02 -7.50
N LEU A 510 3.11 -2.81 -7.61
CA LEU A 510 2.18 -3.74 -8.28
C LEU A 510 2.54 -3.92 -9.77
N TYR A 511 2.74 -2.81 -10.49
CA TYR A 511 3.15 -2.88 -11.90
C TYR A 511 4.53 -3.53 -12.08
N THR A 512 5.48 -3.26 -11.18
CA THR A 512 6.81 -3.87 -11.24
C THR A 512 6.74 -5.39 -11.03
N ALA A 513 5.99 -5.85 -10.03
CA ALA A 513 5.77 -7.28 -9.80
C ALA A 513 5.09 -7.95 -11.00
N THR A 514 4.06 -7.31 -11.57
CA THR A 514 3.37 -7.83 -12.76
C THR A 514 4.26 -7.83 -14.00
N ALA A 515 5.07 -6.80 -14.21
CA ALA A 515 6.00 -6.70 -15.34
C ALA A 515 7.03 -7.84 -15.35
N THR A 516 7.67 -8.08 -14.22
CA THR A 516 8.65 -9.17 -14.07
C THR A 516 7.98 -10.55 -14.10
N TYR A 517 6.75 -10.68 -13.60
CA TYR A 517 5.92 -11.88 -13.76
C TYR A 517 5.65 -12.19 -15.24
N TYR A 518 5.23 -11.20 -16.04
CA TYR A 518 5.00 -11.39 -17.48
C TYR A 518 6.26 -11.84 -18.22
N LEU A 519 7.41 -11.31 -17.86
CA LEU A 519 8.70 -11.75 -18.42
C LEU A 519 9.03 -13.18 -18.01
N SER A 520 8.78 -13.57 -16.76
CA SER A 520 8.99 -14.95 -16.30
C SER A 520 8.15 -15.96 -17.08
N LEU A 521 6.90 -15.60 -17.45
CA LEU A 521 6.00 -16.49 -18.21
C LEU A 521 6.44 -16.78 -19.65
N ILE A 522 7.32 -15.95 -20.22
CA ILE A 522 7.78 -16.09 -21.62
C ILE A 522 9.26 -16.49 -21.73
N THR A 523 9.91 -16.72 -20.62
CA THR A 523 11.32 -17.10 -20.53
C THR A 523 11.49 -18.48 -19.90
N ASN A 524 12.68 -19.06 -19.96
CA ASN A 524 12.97 -20.39 -19.44
C ASN A 524 14.34 -20.43 -18.76
N GLY A 525 14.56 -21.45 -17.91
CA GLY A 525 15.84 -21.71 -17.27
C GLY A 525 16.31 -20.57 -16.38
N THR A 526 17.56 -20.14 -16.54
CA THR A 526 18.17 -19.10 -15.70
C THR A 526 17.47 -17.74 -15.82
N GLU A 527 17.01 -17.38 -17.03
CA GLU A 527 16.29 -16.11 -17.25
C GLU A 527 14.92 -16.12 -16.55
N HIS A 528 14.18 -17.23 -16.63
CA HIS A 528 12.94 -17.41 -15.87
C HIS A 528 13.17 -17.25 -14.37
N ASN A 529 14.17 -17.96 -13.80
CA ASN A 529 14.47 -17.91 -12.38
C ASN A 529 14.87 -16.48 -11.94
N HIS A 530 15.58 -15.76 -12.79
CA HIS A 530 15.96 -14.37 -12.53
C HIS A 530 14.73 -13.48 -12.42
N TYR A 531 13.82 -13.50 -13.42
CA TYR A 531 12.60 -12.69 -13.38
C TYR A 531 11.65 -13.13 -12.26
N ALA A 532 11.57 -14.41 -11.96
CA ALA A 532 10.80 -14.91 -10.82
C ALA A 532 11.32 -14.35 -9.47
N SER A 533 12.64 -14.28 -9.31
CA SER A 533 13.25 -13.66 -8.13
C SER A 533 12.94 -12.17 -8.02
N LEU A 534 13.00 -11.43 -9.13
CA LEU A 534 12.61 -10.02 -9.17
C LEU A 534 11.13 -9.82 -8.84
N THR A 535 10.26 -10.70 -9.37
CA THR A 535 8.83 -10.70 -9.06
C THR A 535 8.58 -10.88 -7.57
N ARG A 536 9.26 -11.84 -6.94
CA ARG A 536 9.14 -12.10 -5.49
C ARG A 536 9.53 -10.87 -4.67
N LYS A 537 10.67 -10.23 -4.97
CA LYS A 537 11.11 -9.02 -4.27
C LYS A 537 10.12 -7.87 -4.42
N ALA A 538 9.67 -7.59 -5.64
CA ALA A 538 8.68 -6.54 -5.88
C ALA A 538 7.33 -6.84 -5.21
N ALA A 539 6.91 -8.12 -5.18
CA ALA A 539 5.68 -8.54 -4.54
C ALA A 539 5.72 -8.34 -3.02
N TYR A 540 6.82 -8.65 -2.34
CA TYR A 540 6.95 -8.36 -0.90
C TYR A 540 6.86 -6.87 -0.60
N PHE A 541 7.46 -6.03 -1.42
CA PHE A 541 7.32 -4.58 -1.27
C PHE A 541 5.86 -4.15 -1.49
N ALA A 542 5.20 -4.66 -2.53
CA ALA A 542 3.78 -4.38 -2.77
C ALA A 542 2.90 -4.83 -1.60
N LEU A 543 3.18 -6.01 -1.02
CA LEU A 543 2.47 -6.54 0.14
C LEU A 543 2.62 -5.65 1.38
N SER A 544 3.72 -4.92 1.51
CA SER A 544 3.94 -4.01 2.65
C SER A 544 2.96 -2.83 2.71
N TRP A 545 2.24 -2.54 1.63
CA TRP A 545 1.18 -1.56 1.58
C TRP A 545 -0.16 -2.08 2.11
N TYR A 546 -0.36 -3.40 2.14
CA TYR A 546 -1.63 -4.03 2.51
C TYR A 546 -1.70 -4.34 4.00
N TYR A 547 -2.79 -3.97 4.63
CA TYR A 547 -3.05 -4.25 6.03
C TYR A 547 -3.09 -5.76 6.29
N VAL A 548 -2.30 -6.20 7.27
CA VAL A 548 -2.34 -7.59 7.77
C VAL A 548 -3.15 -7.70 9.07
N TRP A 549 -3.72 -6.61 9.55
CA TRP A 549 -4.49 -6.50 10.79
C TRP A 549 -5.75 -5.64 10.60
N ASP A 550 -6.63 -5.65 11.58
CA ASP A 550 -7.83 -4.83 11.58
C ASP A 550 -7.66 -3.63 12.50
N VAL A 551 -7.73 -2.42 11.96
CA VAL A 551 -7.74 -1.21 12.77
C VAL A 551 -9.06 -1.09 13.53
N PRO A 552 -9.05 -0.66 14.81
CA PRO A 552 -10.26 -0.39 15.53
C PRO A 552 -10.91 0.91 15.05
N PHE A 553 -12.23 0.90 14.94
CA PHE A 553 -13.02 2.08 14.62
C PHE A 553 -13.72 2.63 15.85
N ALA A 554 -13.90 3.95 15.90
CA ALA A 554 -14.70 4.59 16.95
C ALA A 554 -16.19 4.36 16.73
N PRO A 555 -17.00 4.27 17.81
CA PRO A 555 -18.45 4.22 17.70
C PRO A 555 -19.01 5.44 16.95
N GLY A 556 -19.94 5.21 16.01
CA GLY A 556 -20.50 6.25 15.14
C GLY A 556 -19.67 6.58 13.91
N GLN A 557 -18.52 5.96 13.72
CA GLN A 557 -17.78 6.00 12.48
C GLN A 557 -18.38 4.99 11.50
N MET A 558 -18.77 5.46 10.31
CA MET A 558 -19.53 4.64 9.34
C MET A 558 -18.86 3.29 9.03
N LEU A 559 -17.56 3.28 8.82
CA LEU A 559 -16.82 2.04 8.49
C LEU A 559 -16.82 1.05 9.66
N GLY A 560 -16.75 1.55 10.90
CA GLY A 560 -16.89 0.76 12.11
C GLY A 560 -18.29 0.20 12.29
N ASP A 561 -19.30 1.04 12.05
CA ASP A 561 -20.71 0.66 12.20
C ASP A 561 -21.14 -0.43 11.20
N ILE A 562 -20.54 -0.45 10.00
CA ILE A 562 -20.75 -1.55 9.02
C ILE A 562 -19.83 -2.76 9.26
N GLY A 563 -18.91 -2.68 10.23
CA GLY A 563 -18.03 -3.78 10.61
C GLY A 563 -16.87 -4.03 9.65
N LEU A 564 -16.39 -2.99 8.92
CA LEU A 564 -15.28 -3.11 8.00
C LEU A 564 -14.07 -3.75 8.67
N LYS A 565 -13.44 -4.68 7.96
CA LYS A 565 -12.14 -5.26 8.29
C LYS A 565 -11.09 -4.69 7.37
N THR A 566 -10.04 -4.08 7.93
CA THR A 566 -9.01 -3.41 7.11
C THR A 566 -7.98 -4.37 6.52
N ARG A 567 -7.82 -5.56 7.10
CA ARG A 567 -6.91 -6.57 6.52
C ARG A 567 -7.22 -6.84 5.06
N GLY A 568 -6.20 -6.87 4.22
CA GLY A 568 -6.33 -7.06 2.78
C GLY A 568 -6.61 -5.78 1.97
N TRP A 569 -6.89 -4.64 2.62
CA TRP A 569 -6.92 -3.34 1.96
C TRP A 569 -5.51 -2.75 1.88
N GLY A 570 -5.22 -1.94 0.87
CA GLY A 570 -3.90 -1.34 0.68
C GLY A 570 -3.95 0.19 0.70
N ASN A 571 -2.97 0.81 1.38
CA ASN A 571 -2.72 2.25 1.25
C ASN A 571 -2.24 2.58 -0.16
N VAL A 572 -2.57 3.76 -0.66
CA VAL A 572 -2.25 4.19 -2.03
C VAL A 572 -0.80 4.60 -2.17
N SER A 573 -0.35 5.54 -1.35
CA SER A 573 1.00 6.12 -1.44
C SER A 573 1.36 6.87 -0.16
N VAL A 574 2.59 7.31 -0.06
CA VAL A 574 3.06 8.16 1.04
C VAL A 574 2.30 9.50 1.11
N GLU A 575 1.89 10.06 -0.05
CA GLU A 575 1.06 11.27 -0.10
C GLU A 575 -0.41 11.00 0.24
N ASN A 576 -0.89 9.80 -0.09
CA ASN A 576 -2.29 9.37 0.05
C ASN A 576 -2.39 8.18 1.00
N ASN A 577 -2.39 8.45 2.29
CA ASN A 577 -2.57 7.44 3.33
C ASN A 577 -4.07 7.15 3.54
N HIS A 578 -4.71 6.57 2.53
CA HIS A 578 -6.05 6.02 2.56
C HIS A 578 -6.07 4.68 1.83
N ILE A 579 -7.05 3.84 2.12
CA ILE A 579 -7.21 2.54 1.46
C ILE A 579 -7.95 2.67 0.14
N ASP A 580 -7.57 1.85 -0.84
CA ASP A 580 -8.19 1.82 -2.16
C ASP A 580 -8.43 0.39 -2.68
N VAL A 581 -9.20 0.31 -3.76
CA VAL A 581 -9.58 -0.95 -4.42
C VAL A 581 -8.59 -1.38 -5.52
N PHE A 582 -7.56 -0.60 -5.80
CA PHE A 582 -6.65 -0.91 -6.89
C PHE A 582 -5.71 -2.06 -6.54
N ILE A 583 -5.89 -3.17 -7.23
CA ILE A 583 -5.11 -4.41 -7.03
C ILE A 583 -4.46 -4.88 -8.34
N PHE A 584 -4.97 -4.46 -9.51
CA PHE A 584 -4.56 -4.90 -10.84
C PHE A 584 -4.54 -6.45 -10.93
N GLU A 585 -3.49 -7.06 -11.49
CA GLU A 585 -3.35 -8.54 -11.55
C GLU A 585 -2.64 -9.13 -10.32
N PHE A 586 -2.49 -8.40 -9.25
CA PHE A 586 -1.62 -8.79 -8.14
C PHE A 586 -2.04 -10.08 -7.44
N ALA A 587 -3.34 -10.36 -7.36
CA ALA A 587 -3.81 -11.63 -6.80
C ALA A 587 -3.32 -12.84 -7.63
N ASP A 588 -3.24 -12.71 -8.95
CA ASP A 588 -2.73 -13.77 -9.83
C ASP A 588 -1.21 -13.90 -9.72
N VAL A 589 -0.50 -12.79 -9.61
CA VAL A 589 0.95 -12.78 -9.31
C VAL A 589 1.23 -13.52 -8.00
N LEU A 590 0.47 -13.26 -6.94
CA LEU A 590 0.62 -13.92 -5.64
C LEU A 590 0.33 -15.43 -5.73
N ARG A 591 -0.76 -15.83 -6.39
CA ARG A 591 -1.08 -17.25 -6.59
C ARG A 591 -0.01 -17.97 -7.40
N TRP A 592 0.58 -17.30 -8.38
CA TRP A 592 1.70 -17.84 -9.14
C TRP A 592 2.96 -17.96 -8.29
N LEU A 593 3.34 -16.93 -7.53
CA LEU A 593 4.49 -16.97 -6.61
C LEU A 593 4.35 -18.07 -5.55
N SER A 594 3.13 -18.29 -5.06
CA SER A 594 2.86 -19.37 -4.11
C SER A 594 3.23 -20.75 -4.68
N LYS A 595 2.94 -20.98 -5.94
CA LYS A 595 3.28 -22.24 -6.64
C LYS A 595 4.77 -22.31 -6.98
N GLU A 596 5.33 -21.22 -7.51
CA GLU A 596 6.72 -21.13 -7.97
C GLU A 596 7.72 -21.37 -6.83
N TYR A 597 7.43 -20.81 -5.65
CA TYR A 597 8.31 -20.90 -4.48
C TYR A 597 7.83 -21.87 -3.40
N ASN A 598 6.69 -22.54 -3.59
CA ASN A 598 6.02 -23.36 -2.55
C ASN A 598 5.82 -22.55 -1.25
N GLU A 599 5.39 -21.29 -1.38
CA GLU A 599 5.19 -20.34 -0.30
C GLU A 599 3.69 -20.01 -0.14
N PRO A 600 2.98 -20.68 0.79
CA PRO A 600 1.53 -20.57 0.90
C PRO A 600 1.04 -19.18 1.33
N ARG A 601 1.86 -18.38 2.05
CA ARG A 601 1.46 -17.03 2.50
C ARG A 601 0.97 -16.15 1.35
N PHE A 602 1.55 -16.31 0.16
CA PHE A 602 1.14 -15.56 -1.02
C PHE A 602 -0.29 -15.88 -1.46
N SER A 603 -0.63 -17.17 -1.61
CA SER A 603 -1.99 -17.58 -2.01
C SER A 603 -3.02 -17.27 -0.93
N ASP A 604 -2.66 -17.48 0.33
CA ASP A 604 -3.53 -17.22 1.47
C ASP A 604 -3.86 -15.72 1.57
N PHE A 605 -2.84 -14.87 1.39
CA PHE A 605 -3.08 -13.43 1.43
C PHE A 605 -3.77 -12.89 0.18
N ALA A 606 -3.59 -13.52 -0.99
CA ALA A 606 -4.39 -13.22 -2.18
C ALA A 606 -5.90 -13.43 -1.91
N GLU A 607 -6.25 -14.45 -1.15
CA GLU A 607 -7.65 -14.71 -0.75
C GLU A 607 -8.15 -13.66 0.25
N VAL A 608 -7.30 -13.25 1.19
CA VAL A 608 -7.63 -12.14 2.12
C VAL A 608 -7.93 -10.86 1.34
N ILE A 609 -7.07 -10.48 0.39
CA ILE A 609 -7.28 -9.30 -0.46
C ILE A 609 -8.60 -9.44 -1.26
N SER A 610 -8.80 -10.57 -1.92
CA SER A 610 -9.96 -10.80 -2.79
C SER A 610 -11.29 -10.69 -2.01
N THR A 611 -11.35 -11.26 -0.81
CA THR A 611 -12.56 -11.17 0.03
C THR A 611 -12.73 -9.77 0.63
N SER A 612 -11.64 -9.10 1.01
CA SER A 612 -11.70 -7.74 1.56
C SER A 612 -12.25 -6.74 0.56
N MET A 613 -11.88 -6.85 -0.71
CA MET A 613 -12.40 -5.97 -1.76
C MET A 613 -13.91 -6.06 -1.94
N CYS A 614 -14.56 -7.12 -1.50
CA CYS A 614 -16.02 -7.28 -1.62
C CYS A 614 -16.82 -6.61 -0.49
N GLN A 615 -16.18 -6.15 0.60
CA GLN A 615 -16.88 -5.64 1.77
C GLN A 615 -17.72 -4.38 1.51
N LEU A 616 -17.26 -3.53 0.59
CA LEU A 616 -17.87 -2.21 0.33
C LEU A 616 -18.70 -2.19 -0.96
N LEU A 617 -19.16 -3.35 -1.43
CA LEU A 617 -20.07 -3.42 -2.57
C LEU A 617 -21.45 -2.85 -2.19
N PRO A 618 -21.91 -1.75 -2.80
CA PRO A 618 -23.21 -1.15 -2.50
C PRO A 618 -24.34 -2.02 -3.02
N TYR A 619 -25.08 -2.66 -2.10
CA TYR A 619 -26.16 -3.59 -2.46
C TYR A 619 -27.10 -3.88 -1.28
N LYS A 620 -28.40 -4.08 -1.54
CA LYS A 620 -29.41 -4.56 -0.56
C LYS A 620 -29.38 -3.84 0.80
N GLY A 621 -29.40 -2.51 0.80
CA GLY A 621 -29.38 -1.72 2.04
C GLY A 621 -28.00 -1.54 2.66
N HIS A 622 -26.97 -2.17 2.10
CA HIS A 622 -25.58 -2.01 2.47
C HIS A 622 -24.91 -1.02 1.48
N MET A 623 -25.25 0.26 1.62
CA MET A 623 -24.88 1.27 0.63
C MET A 623 -23.53 1.96 0.89
N CYS A 624 -22.91 1.75 2.04
CA CYS A 624 -21.55 2.23 2.36
C CYS A 624 -21.34 3.73 2.08
N GLY A 625 -22.36 4.56 2.34
CA GLY A 625 -22.29 6.01 2.08
C GLY A 625 -22.47 6.44 0.62
N VAL A 626 -22.63 5.51 -0.32
CA VAL A 626 -22.88 5.83 -1.74
C VAL A 626 -24.37 5.74 -2.08
N ILE A 627 -24.76 6.38 -3.19
CA ILE A 627 -26.18 6.55 -3.56
C ILE A 627 -26.66 5.54 -4.61
N LYS A 628 -25.76 4.81 -5.27
CA LYS A 628 -26.09 3.89 -6.37
C LYS A 628 -25.58 2.50 -6.13
N VAL A 629 -26.46 1.50 -6.31
CA VAL A 629 -26.11 0.07 -6.27
C VAL A 629 -25.03 -0.24 -7.32
N GLY A 630 -24.00 -0.99 -6.91
CA GLY A 630 -22.91 -1.39 -7.79
C GLY A 630 -21.84 -0.31 -8.03
N TYR A 631 -22.08 0.93 -7.61
CA TYR A 631 -21.07 1.98 -7.69
C TYR A 631 -20.03 1.77 -6.58
N TYR A 632 -18.89 1.23 -6.94
CA TYR A 632 -17.82 0.93 -6.00
C TYR A 632 -16.87 2.15 -5.89
N PRO A 633 -16.70 2.76 -4.71
CA PRO A 633 -15.81 3.90 -4.55
C PRO A 633 -14.34 3.48 -4.73
N GLU A 634 -13.55 4.34 -5.35
CA GLU A 634 -12.12 4.09 -5.58
C GLU A 634 -11.33 4.07 -4.27
N VAL A 635 -11.57 5.06 -3.42
CA VAL A 635 -10.81 5.30 -2.20
C VAL A 635 -11.72 5.51 -0.99
N ILE A 636 -11.22 5.14 0.18
CA ILE A 636 -11.96 5.22 1.42
C ILE A 636 -11.02 5.67 2.53
N GLN A 637 -11.43 6.71 3.24
CA GLN A 637 -10.75 7.13 4.45
C GLN A 637 -11.10 6.17 5.59
N HIS A 638 -10.10 5.65 6.28
CA HIS A 638 -10.27 4.56 7.24
C HIS A 638 -9.78 4.89 8.65
N THR A 639 -9.30 6.11 8.87
CA THR A 639 -8.84 6.55 10.20
C THR A 639 -9.82 7.56 10.81
N ASN A 640 -9.77 7.75 12.11
CA ASN A 640 -10.65 8.70 12.80
C ASN A 640 -10.35 10.17 12.48
N TRP A 641 -9.27 10.44 11.79
CA TRP A 641 -8.86 11.80 11.39
C TRP A 641 -9.43 12.24 10.04
N ASP A 642 -9.98 11.31 9.27
CA ASP A 642 -10.41 11.52 7.89
C ASP A 642 -11.92 11.50 7.74
#